data_22590685f2f3f46ba0007103669b9a5d
#
_entry.id   22590685f2f3f46ba0007103669b9a5d
#
_cell.length_a   1.000
_cell.length_b   1.000
_cell.length_c   1.000
_cell.angle_alpha   90.00
_cell.angle_beta   90.00
_cell.angle_gamma   90.00
#
_symmetry.space_group_name_H-M   'P 1'
#
loop_
_entity.id
_entity.type
_entity.pdbx_description
1 polymer ?
#
loop_
_entity_poly.entity_id
_entity_poly.type
_entity_poly.pdbx_seq_one_letter_code
_entity_poly.pdbx_strand_id
1 'polypeptide(L)'
;MEKNLYDLMDWAGIEEIVYSEAANPDGLLGPHVTESGLLIQAYIPTAEKLAVKLKRTGKEYPMELMDEAGFFAALIPSKTMASYSLLVTYDNGMSEEILDPYSFGSCYTDGDIKKFESGIHYGIFEKMGAHPMKVGDAEGVYFSVWAPCAMRVSVVGDFNLWDGRRHQMRRLGDSGIFELFIPGLKAGIIYKYEIKNSNGDPMLKSDPYGNYCELRPSNASVVWDISQFQWSDQEWLEKRAKTNSKEQPVSIYEVHLGSWLRKEAELDETGAAVNGSEFYNYREIAVKLAEYIKDMGYTHIELLPVMEHPFDGSWGYQVTGYYAPTSRYGTPDDFMFFMDYMHKQEIGVILDWVPAHFPRDSFGLADFDGTCVYEHKDPRQGAHPHWGTLIYNYGRPGVRNFLIANALFWVEKYHADGIRMDAVASMLYLDYGKELGEWVPNIYGGHENLEAMDFLKHLNSVFKGRKDGAVVIAEESTAWPKVTADVREDGLGFDYKWNMGWMNDFIDYIHYDPYFRKHHYGELTFSMLYAYSEDFVLVFSHDEVVHGKGSMLGKMPGDTLEAKAANLRAAYGFMMGHPGKKLLFMGQEFGQLHEWDENKSLDWEVLEHPLHSLTKDYVKALNHLYKSQPALYQYDYDPDGFEWVECTDSKDSIVGFLRKTKKNEETLLFICNFDTMTHEKYMVGVPFAGKYKEILNSDSQAFGGEGRVNSRVKTSKKKEADERQDSIEIKVAPLSIMVFSCTPEEEKPAVKKAAVKKAEAEKTKAARPSVKKLRRKRLKRKKQRQKSLQRKKQRRKSLQRKKQRWKSRQ
;
A
#
# COMPACT_ATOMS: atom_id res chain seq x y z
N MET A 1 34.13 -56.84 7.15
CA MET A 1 33.80 -56.70 8.60
C MET A 1 32.59 -55.78 8.66
N GLU A 2 31.52 -56.22 9.30
CA GLU A 2 30.43 -55.31 9.65
C GLU A 2 31.02 -54.23 10.60
N LYS A 3 30.89 -52.96 10.22
CA LYS A 3 31.31 -51.85 11.06
C LYS A 3 30.39 -51.83 12.30
N ASN A 4 30.97 -51.68 13.49
CA ASN A 4 30.19 -51.49 14.70
C ASN A 4 29.64 -50.03 14.73
N LEU A 5 28.78 -49.69 15.70
CA LEU A 5 28.11 -48.40 15.77
C LEU A 5 29.15 -47.25 15.88
N TYR A 6 30.24 -47.43 16.65
CA TYR A 6 31.30 -46.45 16.82
C TYR A 6 32.09 -46.14 15.56
N ASP A 7 32.29 -47.18 14.69
CA ASP A 7 32.99 -47.02 13.41
C ASP A 7 32.16 -46.25 12.35
N LEU A 8 30.88 -46.04 12.61
CA LEU A 8 29.95 -45.30 11.77
C LEU A 8 29.76 -43.82 12.21
N MET A 9 30.30 -43.43 13.39
CA MET A 9 30.15 -42.09 13.90
C MET A 9 31.07 -41.10 13.18
N ASP A 10 30.50 -39.98 12.79
CA ASP A 10 31.20 -38.76 12.40
C ASP A 10 31.38 -37.87 13.64
N TRP A 11 32.51 -38.09 14.35
CA TRP A 11 32.80 -37.42 15.61
C TRP A 11 32.92 -35.89 15.47
N ALA A 12 33.43 -35.39 14.33
CA ALA A 12 33.53 -33.97 14.06
C ALA A 12 32.14 -33.37 13.88
N GLY A 13 31.25 -34.00 13.12
CA GLY A 13 29.88 -33.57 12.94
C GLY A 13 29.06 -33.66 14.24
N ILE A 14 29.31 -34.69 15.11
CA ILE A 14 28.68 -34.75 16.44
C ILE A 14 29.08 -33.54 17.28
N GLU A 15 30.37 -33.17 17.28
CA GLU A 15 30.89 -32.01 17.98
C GLU A 15 30.21 -30.71 17.48
N GLU A 16 30.05 -30.51 16.15
CA GLU A 16 29.33 -29.39 15.56
C GLU A 16 27.86 -29.33 16.03
N ILE A 17 27.16 -30.47 16.10
CA ILE A 17 25.77 -30.54 16.59
C ILE A 17 25.70 -30.13 18.07
N VAL A 18 26.59 -30.74 18.89
CA VAL A 18 26.61 -30.51 20.36
C VAL A 18 26.93 -29.05 20.70
N TYR A 19 27.90 -28.45 20.00
CA TYR A 19 28.22 -27.02 20.15
C TYR A 19 27.26 -26.09 19.40
N SER A 20 26.25 -26.68 18.73
CA SER A 20 25.23 -25.93 17.98
C SER A 20 25.84 -25.04 16.89
N GLU A 21 26.72 -25.60 16.08
CA GLU A 21 27.45 -24.96 14.98
C GLU A 21 27.17 -25.58 13.61
N ALA A 22 26.41 -26.68 13.60
CA ALA A 22 26.07 -27.38 12.36
C ALA A 22 25.09 -26.55 11.51
N ALA A 23 25.50 -26.17 10.31
CA ALA A 23 24.63 -25.56 9.32
C ALA A 23 23.67 -26.58 8.67
N ASN A 24 24.00 -27.86 8.74
CA ASN A 24 23.31 -28.95 8.04
C ASN A 24 23.08 -30.15 8.95
N PRO A 25 22.27 -29.98 10.01
CA PRO A 25 22.10 -31.00 11.04
C PRO A 25 21.49 -32.31 10.51
N ASP A 26 20.70 -32.30 9.43
CA ASP A 26 20.08 -33.46 8.82
C ASP A 26 21.09 -34.34 8.01
N GLY A 27 22.28 -33.86 7.80
CA GLY A 27 23.40 -34.69 7.31
C GLY A 27 23.85 -35.73 8.32
N LEU A 28 23.55 -35.50 9.61
CA LEU A 28 23.93 -36.40 10.72
C LEU A 28 22.70 -36.89 11.49
N LEU A 29 21.82 -35.97 11.91
CA LEU A 29 20.59 -36.28 12.64
C LEU A 29 19.55 -36.98 11.73
N GLY A 30 18.67 -37.77 12.35
CA GLY A 30 17.65 -38.53 11.62
C GLY A 30 18.11 -39.88 11.12
N PRO A 31 17.41 -40.47 10.10
CA PRO A 31 17.63 -41.81 9.61
C PRO A 31 18.54 -41.83 8.38
N HIS A 32 19.64 -42.63 8.43
CA HIS A 32 20.61 -42.78 7.34
C HIS A 32 20.80 -44.24 6.98
N VAL A 33 20.55 -44.60 5.71
CA VAL A 33 20.79 -45.97 5.24
C VAL A 33 22.27 -46.19 4.96
N THR A 34 22.87 -47.11 5.69
CA THR A 34 24.29 -47.50 5.52
C THR A 34 24.42 -48.92 5.03
N GLU A 35 25.64 -49.32 4.67
CA GLU A 35 25.93 -50.74 4.31
C GLU A 35 25.65 -51.69 5.50
N SER A 36 25.83 -51.21 6.74
CA SER A 36 25.67 -52.01 7.97
C SER A 36 24.23 -52.07 8.48
N GLY A 37 23.36 -51.13 8.04
CA GLY A 37 21.97 -51.05 8.49
C GLY A 37 21.42 -49.64 8.38
N LEU A 38 20.26 -49.40 9.00
CA LEU A 38 19.66 -48.09 9.15
C LEU A 38 20.20 -47.48 10.43
N LEU A 39 21.04 -46.48 10.30
CA LEU A 39 21.59 -45.67 11.38
C LEU A 39 20.58 -44.55 11.69
N ILE A 40 20.16 -44.46 12.96
CA ILE A 40 19.33 -43.35 13.47
C ILE A 40 20.10 -42.60 14.54
N GLN A 41 20.23 -41.31 14.36
CA GLN A 41 20.96 -40.42 15.26
C GLN A 41 20.05 -39.29 15.73
N ALA A 42 20.06 -39.00 17.03
CA ALA A 42 19.24 -37.98 17.63
C ALA A 42 20.01 -37.16 18.70
N TYR A 43 19.77 -35.85 18.75
CA TYR A 43 20.35 -34.96 19.77
C TYR A 43 19.24 -34.38 20.63
N ILE A 44 19.16 -34.83 21.89
CA ILE A 44 18.18 -34.36 22.90
C ILE A 44 18.93 -34.13 24.21
N PRO A 45 19.39 -32.90 24.49
CA PRO A 45 20.26 -32.56 25.63
C PRO A 45 19.72 -32.94 27.01
N THR A 46 18.39 -33.03 27.15
CA THR A 46 17.72 -33.35 28.44
C THR A 46 17.27 -34.81 28.56
N ALA A 47 17.61 -35.64 27.60
CA ALA A 47 17.25 -37.06 27.63
C ALA A 47 18.25 -37.87 28.44
N GLU A 48 17.76 -38.67 29.41
CA GLU A 48 18.52 -39.72 30.08
C GLU A 48 18.66 -40.98 29.21
N LYS A 49 17.58 -41.34 28.52
CA LYS A 49 17.54 -42.54 27.68
C LYS A 49 16.68 -42.30 26.45
N LEU A 50 17.12 -42.84 25.32
CA LEU A 50 16.37 -42.92 24.06
C LEU A 50 16.22 -44.33 23.52
N ALA A 51 15.10 -44.61 22.85
CA ALA A 51 14.93 -45.82 22.06
C ALA A 51 14.16 -45.48 20.75
N VAL A 52 14.49 -46.16 19.68
CA VAL A 52 13.79 -46.09 18.39
C VAL A 52 12.68 -47.14 18.43
N LYS A 53 11.44 -46.73 18.16
CA LYS A 53 10.27 -47.62 18.00
C LYS A 53 9.81 -47.68 16.56
N LEU A 54 9.93 -48.78 15.91
CA LEU A 54 9.50 -48.98 14.51
C LEU A 54 7.97 -49.02 14.42
N LYS A 55 7.34 -48.12 13.70
CA LYS A 55 5.85 -48.03 13.60
C LYS A 55 5.19 -49.29 13.06
N ARG A 56 5.83 -49.98 12.07
CA ARG A 56 5.23 -51.15 11.43
C ARG A 56 5.20 -52.38 12.32
N THR A 57 6.24 -52.56 13.16
CA THR A 57 6.43 -53.82 13.96
C THR A 57 6.21 -53.61 15.45
N GLY A 58 6.21 -52.37 15.92
CA GLY A 58 6.24 -51.99 17.33
C GLY A 58 7.54 -52.36 18.06
N LYS A 59 8.56 -52.83 17.33
CA LYS A 59 9.83 -53.26 17.93
C LYS A 59 10.64 -52.05 18.35
N GLU A 60 11.17 -52.10 19.57
CA GLU A 60 11.97 -51.06 20.17
C GLU A 60 13.47 -51.42 20.09
N TYR A 61 14.30 -50.42 19.83
CA TYR A 61 15.75 -50.54 19.78
C TYR A 61 16.33 -49.43 20.65
N PRO A 62 16.99 -49.79 21.81
CA PRO A 62 17.69 -48.78 22.63
C PRO A 62 18.76 -48.05 21.78
N MET A 63 18.88 -46.74 22.02
CA MET A 63 19.96 -45.94 21.46
C MET A 63 21.12 -45.87 22.48
N GLU A 64 22.35 -45.90 21.96
CA GLU A 64 23.54 -45.70 22.77
C GLU A 64 23.86 -44.21 22.87
N LEU A 65 24.27 -43.77 24.04
CA LEU A 65 24.76 -42.41 24.30
C LEU A 65 26.17 -42.31 23.73
N MET A 66 26.33 -41.46 22.67
CA MET A 66 27.60 -41.25 21.99
C MET A 66 28.36 -40.05 22.54
N ASP A 67 27.65 -39.04 22.99
CA ASP A 67 28.20 -37.87 23.64
C ASP A 67 27.35 -37.48 24.88
N GLU A 68 28.04 -37.16 26.00
CA GLU A 68 27.39 -36.85 27.29
C GLU A 68 26.45 -35.62 27.24
N ALA A 69 26.58 -34.77 26.23
CA ALA A 69 25.68 -33.65 26.00
C ALA A 69 24.29 -34.05 25.52
N GLY A 70 24.05 -35.36 25.29
CA GLY A 70 22.76 -35.93 24.87
C GLY A 70 22.65 -36.32 23.41
N PHE A 71 23.76 -36.69 22.78
CA PHE A 71 23.77 -37.24 21.43
C PHE A 71 23.67 -38.77 21.48
N PHE A 72 22.66 -39.33 20.82
CA PHE A 72 22.35 -40.77 20.84
C PHE A 72 22.34 -41.33 19.43
N ALA A 73 22.74 -42.62 19.30
CA ALA A 73 22.69 -43.33 18.05
C ALA A 73 22.20 -44.80 18.22
N ALA A 74 21.55 -45.31 17.19
CA ALA A 74 21.16 -46.72 17.09
C ALA A 74 21.37 -47.27 15.66
N LEU A 75 21.88 -48.47 15.55
CA LEU A 75 21.97 -49.19 14.28
C LEU A 75 20.91 -50.29 14.22
N ILE A 76 19.91 -50.06 13.33
CA ILE A 76 18.81 -50.99 13.15
C ILE A 76 19.09 -51.91 11.97
N PRO A 77 18.84 -53.25 12.10
CA PRO A 77 19.09 -54.22 11.04
C PRO A 77 18.06 -54.09 9.89
N SER A 78 18.09 -52.98 9.19
CA SER A 78 17.25 -52.67 8.03
C SER A 78 18.14 -52.02 6.95
N LYS A 79 17.99 -52.44 5.72
CA LYS A 79 18.69 -51.86 4.57
C LYS A 79 17.84 -50.85 3.78
N THR A 80 16.71 -50.46 4.33
CA THR A 80 15.78 -49.48 3.75
C THR A 80 15.28 -48.53 4.85
N MET A 81 14.87 -47.36 4.44
CA MET A 81 14.17 -46.42 5.32
C MET A 81 12.97 -47.10 6.00
N ALA A 82 12.75 -46.76 7.27
CA ALA A 82 11.62 -47.25 8.06
C ALA A 82 10.98 -46.09 8.82
N SER A 83 9.66 -46.10 8.90
CA SER A 83 8.94 -45.12 9.75
C SER A 83 9.11 -45.51 11.23
N TYR A 84 9.47 -44.57 12.05
CA TYR A 84 9.72 -44.74 13.49
C TYR A 84 9.26 -43.57 14.31
N SER A 85 9.31 -43.74 15.60
CA SER A 85 9.22 -42.69 16.64
C SER A 85 10.37 -42.88 17.63
N LEU A 86 10.66 -41.86 18.39
CA LEU A 86 11.63 -41.88 19.48
C LEU A 86 10.87 -41.96 20.82
N LEU A 87 11.25 -42.93 21.65
CA LEU A 87 10.82 -43.02 23.03
C LEU A 87 11.87 -42.31 23.86
N VAL A 88 11.53 -41.15 24.40
CA VAL A 88 12.42 -40.31 25.21
C VAL A 88 12.09 -40.48 26.68
N THR A 89 13.12 -40.76 27.50
CA THR A 89 13.00 -40.67 28.94
C THR A 89 13.91 -39.54 29.38
N TYR A 90 13.35 -38.51 29.98
CA TYR A 90 14.04 -37.34 30.48
C TYR A 90 14.68 -37.57 31.85
N ASP A 91 15.64 -36.71 32.22
CA ASP A 91 16.35 -36.70 33.52
C ASP A 91 15.41 -36.51 34.74
N ASN A 92 14.25 -35.89 34.51
CA ASN A 92 13.21 -35.73 35.55
C ASN A 92 12.26 -36.97 35.66
N GLY A 93 12.56 -38.04 34.93
CA GLY A 93 11.80 -39.31 34.95
C GLY A 93 10.54 -39.30 34.09
N MET A 94 10.18 -38.22 33.40
CA MET A 94 9.09 -38.21 32.43
C MET A 94 9.48 -38.99 31.15
N SER A 95 8.50 -39.64 30.56
CA SER A 95 8.72 -40.32 29.28
C SER A 95 7.64 -39.96 28.28
N GLU A 96 8.02 -39.80 27.03
CA GLU A 96 7.11 -39.52 25.92
C GLU A 96 7.54 -40.21 24.63
N GLU A 97 6.60 -40.37 23.72
CA GLU A 97 6.84 -40.85 22.35
C GLU A 97 6.73 -39.63 21.39
N ILE A 98 7.83 -39.28 20.70
CA ILE A 98 7.89 -38.16 19.78
C ILE A 98 8.21 -38.65 18.36
N LEU A 99 7.82 -37.87 17.36
CA LEU A 99 8.29 -38.04 15.99
C LEU A 99 9.58 -37.22 15.82
N ASP A 100 10.56 -37.83 15.17
CA ASP A 100 11.84 -37.17 14.88
C ASP A 100 11.68 -36.10 13.80
N PRO A 101 11.93 -34.80 14.07
CA PRO A 101 11.87 -33.74 13.08
C PRO A 101 12.74 -33.98 11.84
N TYR A 102 13.90 -34.62 12.04
CA TYR A 102 14.87 -34.88 10.94
C TYR A 102 14.51 -36.11 10.07
N SER A 103 13.38 -36.78 10.37
CA SER A 103 12.83 -37.81 9.53
C SER A 103 11.99 -37.30 8.36
N PHE A 104 11.76 -35.97 8.28
CA PHE A 104 10.94 -35.33 7.26
C PHE A 104 11.79 -34.62 6.22
N GLY A 105 11.36 -34.70 4.94
CA GLY A 105 12.03 -34.07 3.82
C GLY A 105 11.75 -32.57 3.69
N SER A 106 12.40 -31.94 2.71
CA SER A 106 12.19 -30.55 2.36
C SER A 106 10.83 -30.28 1.71
N CYS A 107 10.23 -29.14 2.02
CA CYS A 107 9.06 -28.61 1.30
C CYS A 107 9.44 -27.73 0.10
N TYR A 108 10.71 -27.41 -0.08
CA TYR A 108 11.19 -26.65 -1.24
C TYR A 108 11.56 -27.58 -2.39
N THR A 109 11.26 -27.13 -3.60
CA THR A 109 11.80 -27.68 -4.84
C THR A 109 12.99 -26.85 -5.33
N ASP A 110 13.85 -27.44 -6.18
CA ASP A 110 14.91 -26.67 -6.85
C ASP A 110 14.37 -25.45 -7.63
N GLY A 111 13.13 -25.55 -8.13
CA GLY A 111 12.47 -24.46 -8.81
C GLY A 111 12.11 -23.31 -7.91
N ASP A 112 11.72 -23.59 -6.65
CA ASP A 112 11.42 -22.55 -5.66
C ASP A 112 12.70 -21.80 -5.27
N ILE A 113 13.77 -22.53 -4.99
CA ILE A 113 15.08 -21.97 -4.66
C ILE A 113 15.56 -21.03 -5.78
N LYS A 114 15.57 -21.52 -7.03
CA LYS A 114 16.00 -20.72 -8.20
C LYS A 114 15.15 -19.47 -8.41
N LYS A 115 13.83 -19.54 -8.21
CA LYS A 115 12.96 -18.37 -8.29
C LYS A 115 13.26 -17.36 -7.19
N PHE A 116 13.51 -17.82 -5.97
CA PHE A 116 13.85 -16.96 -4.83
C PHE A 116 15.19 -16.26 -5.06
N GLU A 117 16.23 -16.98 -5.43
CA GLU A 117 17.57 -16.45 -5.78
C GLU A 117 17.51 -15.42 -6.91
N SER A 118 16.53 -15.56 -7.83
CA SER A 118 16.31 -14.63 -8.93
C SER A 118 15.41 -13.43 -8.53
N GLY A 119 14.86 -13.41 -7.31
CA GLY A 119 13.96 -12.35 -6.83
C GLY A 119 12.57 -12.35 -7.46
N ILE A 120 12.08 -13.51 -7.93
CA ILE A 120 10.80 -13.66 -8.66
C ILE A 120 9.87 -14.73 -8.08
N HIS A 121 10.11 -15.17 -6.85
CA HIS A 121 9.21 -16.11 -6.17
C HIS A 121 8.10 -15.35 -5.43
N TYR A 122 7.13 -14.82 -6.17
CA TYR A 122 6.11 -13.91 -5.61
C TYR A 122 5.19 -14.55 -4.57
N GLY A 123 4.99 -15.87 -4.61
CA GLY A 123 4.24 -16.62 -3.60
C GLY A 123 5.14 -17.26 -2.54
N ILE A 124 6.34 -16.72 -2.25
CA ILE A 124 7.28 -17.29 -1.28
C ILE A 124 6.70 -17.35 0.13
N PHE A 125 5.76 -16.47 0.47
CA PHE A 125 5.03 -16.46 1.74
C PHE A 125 4.20 -17.72 2.01
N GLU A 126 3.98 -18.58 1.03
CA GLU A 126 3.38 -19.90 1.22
C GLU A 126 4.38 -20.94 1.77
N LYS A 127 5.67 -20.58 1.86
CA LYS A 127 6.75 -21.44 2.30
C LYS A 127 7.62 -20.82 3.38
N MET A 128 8.00 -19.54 3.25
CA MET A 128 8.71 -18.81 4.30
C MET A 128 7.75 -18.49 5.44
N GLY A 129 8.26 -18.53 6.67
CA GLY A 129 7.45 -18.34 7.86
C GLY A 129 7.14 -19.66 8.58
N ALA A 130 6.06 -19.68 9.35
CA ALA A 130 5.61 -20.82 10.13
C ALA A 130 4.22 -21.29 9.66
N HIS A 131 4.15 -22.49 9.08
CA HIS A 131 2.93 -23.01 8.46
C HIS A 131 2.46 -24.32 9.15
N PRO A 132 1.31 -24.30 9.85
CA PRO A 132 0.65 -25.53 10.27
C PRO A 132 0.32 -26.37 9.05
N MET A 133 0.81 -27.61 9.01
CA MET A 133 0.58 -28.48 7.87
C MET A 133 0.68 -29.96 8.23
N LYS A 134 0.23 -30.79 7.30
CA LYS A 134 0.36 -32.25 7.40
C LYS A 134 1.39 -32.74 6.42
N VAL A 135 2.42 -33.45 6.91
CA VAL A 135 3.46 -34.11 6.11
C VAL A 135 3.35 -35.60 6.30
N GLY A 136 2.92 -36.33 5.28
CA GLY A 136 2.55 -37.73 5.40
C GLY A 136 1.36 -37.91 6.38
N ASP A 137 1.56 -38.68 7.46
CA ASP A 137 0.55 -38.86 8.52
C ASP A 137 0.78 -37.93 9.73
N ALA A 138 1.85 -37.15 9.75
CA ALA A 138 2.19 -36.27 10.87
C ALA A 138 1.61 -34.86 10.66
N GLU A 139 0.91 -34.36 11.66
CA GLU A 139 0.52 -32.96 11.77
C GLU A 139 1.61 -32.22 12.55
N GLY A 140 1.93 -30.98 12.17
CA GLY A 140 2.96 -30.18 12.80
C GLY A 140 3.06 -28.79 12.19
N VAL A 141 4.17 -28.12 12.46
CA VAL A 141 4.46 -26.78 11.90
C VAL A 141 5.76 -26.85 11.13
N TYR A 142 5.71 -26.35 9.91
CA TYR A 142 6.88 -26.16 9.07
C TYR A 142 7.39 -24.74 9.21
N PHE A 143 8.67 -24.60 9.55
CA PHE A 143 9.36 -23.33 9.74
C PHE A 143 10.37 -23.10 8.64
N SER A 144 10.46 -21.89 8.13
CA SER A 144 11.45 -21.51 7.14
C SER A 144 11.81 -20.04 7.22
N VAL A 145 13.13 -19.74 7.11
CA VAL A 145 13.65 -18.37 7.19
C VAL A 145 14.88 -18.19 6.29
N TRP A 146 15.08 -16.99 5.80
CA TRP A 146 16.24 -16.60 5.00
C TRP A 146 17.27 -15.86 5.86
N ALA A 147 18.42 -16.52 6.10
CA ALA A 147 19.53 -16.00 6.90
C ALA A 147 20.88 -16.39 6.26
N PRO A 148 21.25 -15.76 5.12
CA PRO A 148 22.29 -16.25 4.22
C PRO A 148 23.70 -16.34 4.83
N CYS A 149 24.00 -15.53 5.85
CA CYS A 149 25.30 -15.51 6.52
C CYS A 149 25.28 -16.14 7.91
N ALA A 150 24.14 -16.71 8.33
CA ALA A 150 24.06 -17.43 9.59
C ALA A 150 24.94 -18.68 9.59
N MET A 151 25.63 -18.93 10.70
CA MET A 151 26.30 -20.20 10.96
C MET A 151 25.27 -21.30 11.19
N ARG A 152 24.26 -21.04 12.02
CA ARG A 152 23.15 -21.93 12.37
C ARG A 152 21.88 -21.14 12.67
N VAL A 153 20.73 -21.72 12.38
CA VAL A 153 19.41 -21.23 12.80
C VAL A 153 18.67 -22.33 13.56
N SER A 154 18.01 -22.00 14.64
CA SER A 154 17.10 -22.89 15.37
C SER A 154 15.75 -22.23 15.61
N VAL A 155 14.69 -23.04 15.67
CA VAL A 155 13.39 -22.58 16.15
C VAL A 155 13.34 -22.77 17.67
N VAL A 156 13.02 -21.69 18.38
CA VAL A 156 12.91 -21.68 19.85
C VAL A 156 11.55 -21.17 20.32
N GLY A 157 11.08 -21.73 21.43
CA GLY A 157 9.83 -21.38 22.07
C GLY A 157 9.62 -22.21 23.34
N ASP A 158 8.45 -22.09 23.99
CA ASP A 158 8.16 -22.86 25.21
C ASP A 158 8.23 -24.36 24.98
N PHE A 159 7.92 -24.86 23.78
CA PHE A 159 7.93 -26.28 23.40
C PHE A 159 9.35 -26.91 23.47
N ASN A 160 10.38 -26.13 23.55
CA ASN A 160 11.75 -26.59 23.72
C ASN A 160 12.54 -25.80 24.77
N LEU A 161 11.83 -25.12 25.69
CA LEU A 161 12.39 -24.30 26.77
C LEU A 161 13.32 -23.18 26.26
N TRP A 162 13.07 -22.67 25.06
CA TRP A 162 13.89 -21.64 24.40
C TRP A 162 15.36 -22.07 24.22
N ASP A 163 15.63 -23.39 24.13
CA ASP A 163 16.97 -23.95 23.95
C ASP A 163 17.31 -24.11 22.45
N GLY A 164 18.16 -23.23 21.92
CA GLY A 164 18.55 -23.24 20.51
C GLY A 164 19.44 -24.42 20.09
N ARG A 165 19.89 -25.26 21.02
CA ARG A 165 20.58 -26.52 20.70
C ARG A 165 19.60 -27.55 20.15
N ARG A 166 18.32 -27.43 20.48
CA ARG A 166 17.24 -28.26 19.95
C ARG A 166 16.67 -27.63 18.68
N HIS A 167 16.05 -28.43 17.83
CA HIS A 167 15.40 -27.97 16.60
C HIS A 167 16.26 -27.07 15.71
N GLN A 168 17.55 -27.47 15.53
CA GLN A 168 18.45 -26.84 14.58
C GLN A 168 17.93 -27.08 13.17
N MET A 169 17.84 -26.00 12.36
CA MET A 169 17.27 -26.05 11.02
C MET A 169 18.33 -26.43 10.00
N ARG A 170 17.99 -27.19 8.97
CA ARG A 170 18.86 -27.49 7.86
C ARG A 170 18.92 -26.33 6.88
N ARG A 171 20.10 -26.06 6.35
CA ARG A 171 20.32 -25.09 5.30
C ARG A 171 20.11 -25.73 3.91
N LEU A 172 19.39 -25.05 3.01
CA LEU A 172 19.13 -25.52 1.66
C LEU A 172 20.24 -25.07 0.69
N GLY A 173 21.31 -25.81 0.65
CA GLY A 173 22.47 -25.51 -0.20
C GLY A 173 23.04 -24.11 0.06
N ASP A 174 23.32 -23.36 -1.01
CA ASP A 174 23.88 -22.00 -0.93
C ASP A 174 22.81 -20.90 -0.91
N SER A 175 21.53 -21.26 -0.93
CA SER A 175 20.42 -20.28 -0.99
C SER A 175 20.33 -19.38 0.23
N GLY A 176 20.87 -19.80 1.37
CA GLY A 176 20.71 -19.14 2.67
C GLY A 176 19.35 -19.34 3.32
N ILE A 177 18.51 -20.21 2.77
CA ILE A 177 17.23 -20.61 3.36
C ILE A 177 17.50 -21.72 4.36
N PHE A 178 16.92 -21.59 5.57
CA PHE A 178 16.89 -22.61 6.61
C PHE A 178 15.46 -23.09 6.79
N GLU A 179 15.28 -24.40 7.00
CA GLU A 179 13.96 -25.01 7.18
C GLU A 179 13.96 -26.14 8.20
N LEU A 180 12.82 -26.38 8.84
CA LEU A 180 12.57 -27.57 9.67
C LEU A 180 11.06 -27.80 9.83
N PHE A 181 10.61 -29.06 9.69
CA PHE A 181 9.28 -29.46 10.10
C PHE A 181 9.33 -30.01 11.53
N ILE A 182 8.55 -29.44 12.44
CA ILE A 182 8.45 -29.90 13.83
C ILE A 182 7.07 -30.53 14.02
N PRO A 183 6.98 -31.86 14.11
CA PRO A 183 5.73 -32.58 14.30
C PRO A 183 5.15 -32.32 15.68
N GLY A 184 3.81 -32.35 15.79
CA GLY A 184 3.08 -32.20 17.05
C GLY A 184 2.81 -30.75 17.46
N LEU A 185 3.50 -29.77 16.87
CA LEU A 185 3.21 -28.35 17.10
C LEU A 185 1.90 -27.95 16.39
N LYS A 186 1.26 -26.89 16.91
CA LYS A 186 -0.05 -26.38 16.42
C LYS A 186 -0.04 -24.86 16.32
N ALA A 187 -1.07 -24.31 15.68
CA ALA A 187 -1.32 -22.87 15.72
C ALA A 187 -1.47 -22.36 17.18
N GLY A 188 -1.10 -21.11 17.42
CA GLY A 188 -1.08 -20.45 18.73
C GLY A 188 0.24 -20.58 19.49
N ILE A 189 1.22 -21.31 18.97
CA ILE A 189 2.54 -21.45 19.62
C ILE A 189 3.37 -20.19 19.38
N ILE A 190 3.99 -19.68 20.44
CA ILE A 190 4.92 -18.56 20.43
C ILE A 190 6.32 -19.10 20.11
N TYR A 191 7.02 -18.41 19.17
CA TYR A 191 8.34 -18.80 18.74
C TYR A 191 9.20 -17.62 18.30
N LYS A 192 10.52 -17.85 18.26
CA LYS A 192 11.51 -17.02 17.55
C LYS A 192 12.49 -17.90 16.79
N TYR A 193 13.29 -17.27 15.94
CA TYR A 193 14.50 -17.88 15.42
C TYR A 193 15.69 -17.48 16.32
N GLU A 194 16.43 -18.46 16.85
CA GLU A 194 17.75 -18.23 17.40
C GLU A 194 18.76 -18.41 16.28
N ILE A 195 19.39 -17.31 15.91
CA ILE A 195 20.38 -17.26 14.83
C ILE A 195 21.78 -17.15 15.46
N LYS A 196 22.65 -18.09 15.18
CA LYS A 196 24.06 -18.01 15.53
C LYS A 196 24.80 -17.37 14.38
N ASN A 197 25.36 -16.17 14.60
CA ASN A 197 26.08 -15.43 13.58
C ASN A 197 27.44 -16.05 13.27
N SER A 198 28.16 -15.53 12.29
CA SER A 198 29.48 -16.04 11.88
C SER A 198 30.57 -15.95 12.96
N ASN A 199 30.36 -15.18 14.04
CA ASN A 199 31.28 -15.11 15.20
C ASN A 199 30.91 -16.11 16.27
N GLY A 200 29.80 -16.81 16.13
CA GLY A 200 29.29 -17.76 17.12
C GLY A 200 28.35 -17.15 18.17
N ASP A 201 27.98 -15.86 18.07
CA ASP A 201 27.07 -15.20 19.00
C ASP A 201 25.60 -15.52 18.67
N PRO A 202 24.77 -15.98 19.64
CA PRO A 202 23.36 -16.23 19.40
C PRO A 202 22.55 -14.93 19.46
N MET A 203 21.57 -14.80 18.56
CA MET A 203 20.64 -13.68 18.49
C MET A 203 19.21 -14.22 18.37
N LEU A 204 18.25 -13.59 19.04
CA LEU A 204 16.83 -13.92 18.91
C LEU A 204 16.14 -12.96 17.94
N LYS A 205 15.55 -13.50 16.89
CA LYS A 205 14.84 -12.76 15.84
C LYS A 205 13.39 -13.19 15.72
N SER A 206 12.49 -12.22 15.55
CA SER A 206 11.12 -12.50 15.12
C SER A 206 11.12 -12.98 13.67
N ASP A 207 10.09 -13.70 13.29
CA ASP A 207 9.98 -14.21 11.92
C ASP A 207 9.61 -13.09 10.94
N PRO A 208 10.44 -12.80 9.92
CA PRO A 208 10.12 -11.79 8.90
C PRO A 208 8.83 -12.07 8.11
N TYR A 209 8.43 -13.34 8.01
CA TYR A 209 7.22 -13.79 7.33
C TYR A 209 6.11 -14.26 8.28
N GLY A 210 6.27 -14.04 9.58
CA GLY A 210 5.27 -14.40 10.59
C GLY A 210 3.93 -13.74 10.32
N ASN A 211 2.83 -14.51 10.39
CA ASN A 211 1.49 -14.02 10.10
C ASN A 211 0.78 -13.41 11.33
N TYR A 212 1.32 -13.60 12.52
CA TYR A 212 0.82 -13.04 13.76
C TYR A 212 1.96 -12.80 14.75
N CYS A 213 1.83 -11.79 15.60
CA CYS A 213 2.81 -11.41 16.62
C CYS A 213 2.15 -11.31 18.01
N GLU A 214 2.95 -11.46 19.05
CA GLU A 214 2.50 -11.11 20.40
C GLU A 214 2.15 -9.62 20.49
N LEU A 215 1.25 -9.29 21.41
CA LEU A 215 0.95 -7.90 21.74
C LEU A 215 2.18 -7.26 22.43
N ARG A 216 2.52 -6.05 21.96
CA ARG A 216 3.62 -5.27 22.55
C ARG A 216 3.45 -5.10 24.08
N PRO A 217 4.52 -5.03 24.90
CA PRO A 217 5.93 -4.94 24.52
C PRO A 217 6.58 -6.28 24.13
N SER A 218 5.87 -7.40 24.23
CA SER A 218 6.33 -8.68 23.70
C SER A 218 6.51 -8.60 22.19
N ASN A 219 7.39 -9.45 21.63
CA ASN A 219 7.80 -9.32 20.24
C ASN A 219 8.15 -10.66 19.58
N ALA A 220 7.64 -11.77 20.09
CA ALA A 220 7.77 -13.04 19.40
C ALA A 220 6.70 -13.20 18.33
N SER A 221 6.97 -14.06 17.37
CA SER A 221 6.00 -14.48 16.38
C SER A 221 5.09 -15.57 16.96
N VAL A 222 3.85 -15.63 16.47
CA VAL A 222 2.87 -16.64 16.84
C VAL A 222 2.51 -17.42 15.60
N VAL A 223 2.55 -18.74 15.70
CA VAL A 223 2.10 -19.62 14.61
C VAL A 223 0.61 -19.42 14.39
N TRP A 224 0.23 -19.01 13.18
CA TRP A 224 -1.16 -18.74 12.82
C TRP A 224 -1.50 -19.30 11.43
N ASP A 225 -2.67 -19.94 11.30
CA ASP A 225 -3.15 -20.47 10.03
C ASP A 225 -4.18 -19.55 9.40
N ILE A 226 -3.73 -18.65 8.56
CA ILE A 226 -4.59 -17.69 7.84
C ILE A 226 -5.44 -18.31 6.74
N SER A 227 -5.31 -19.60 6.46
CA SER A 227 -6.09 -20.29 5.42
C SER A 227 -7.50 -20.71 5.86
N GLN A 228 -7.79 -20.62 7.16
CA GLN A 228 -9.06 -21.11 7.73
C GLN A 228 -10.22 -20.10 7.59
N PHE A 229 -9.93 -18.84 7.33
CA PHE A 229 -10.97 -17.82 7.19
C PHE A 229 -11.84 -18.06 5.95
N GLN A 230 -13.15 -17.94 6.12
CA GLN A 230 -14.12 -18.13 5.04
C GLN A 230 -14.58 -16.79 4.47
N TRP A 231 -13.99 -16.41 3.36
CA TRP A 231 -14.33 -15.19 2.63
C TRP A 231 -15.73 -15.23 2.02
N SER A 232 -16.38 -14.08 1.98
CA SER A 232 -17.71 -13.93 1.37
C SER A 232 -17.84 -12.68 0.48
N ASP A 233 -16.73 -12.09 0.08
CA ASP A 233 -16.60 -10.86 -0.70
C ASP A 233 -16.36 -11.10 -2.21
N GLN A 234 -16.60 -12.27 -2.72
CA GLN A 234 -16.35 -12.67 -4.11
C GLN A 234 -17.01 -11.71 -5.13
N GLU A 235 -18.23 -11.24 -4.85
CA GLU A 235 -18.94 -10.30 -5.73
C GLU A 235 -18.19 -8.96 -5.83
N TRP A 236 -17.62 -8.51 -4.72
CA TRP A 236 -16.80 -7.29 -4.69
C TRP A 236 -15.55 -7.44 -5.55
N LEU A 237 -14.80 -8.52 -5.37
CA LEU A 237 -13.57 -8.79 -6.13
C LEU A 237 -13.85 -8.89 -7.64
N GLU A 238 -14.95 -9.53 -8.03
CA GLU A 238 -15.36 -9.60 -9.44
C GLU A 238 -15.77 -8.24 -10.01
N LYS A 239 -16.45 -7.40 -9.21
CA LYS A 239 -16.81 -6.03 -9.56
C LYS A 239 -15.54 -5.19 -9.74
N ARG A 240 -14.62 -5.26 -8.78
CA ARG A 240 -13.33 -4.58 -8.80
C ARG A 240 -12.54 -4.90 -10.07
N ALA A 241 -12.37 -6.17 -10.39
CA ALA A 241 -11.61 -6.63 -11.56
C ALA A 241 -12.17 -6.13 -12.91
N LYS A 242 -13.47 -5.81 -12.96
CA LYS A 242 -14.15 -5.31 -14.18
C LYS A 242 -14.22 -3.78 -14.24
N THR A 243 -13.87 -3.10 -13.16
CA THR A 243 -14.03 -1.65 -13.00
C THR A 243 -12.74 -0.92 -13.35
N ASN A 244 -12.84 0.14 -14.14
CA ASN A 244 -11.76 1.09 -14.34
C ASN A 244 -11.86 2.19 -13.27
N SER A 245 -11.04 2.14 -12.23
CA SER A 245 -11.06 3.09 -11.12
C SER A 245 -10.88 4.55 -11.56
N LYS A 246 -10.16 4.79 -12.67
CA LYS A 246 -9.93 6.14 -13.22
C LYS A 246 -11.22 6.82 -13.69
N GLU A 247 -12.22 6.04 -14.12
CA GLU A 247 -13.52 6.54 -14.60
C GLU A 247 -14.63 6.42 -13.52
N GLN A 248 -14.28 6.05 -12.28
CA GLN A 248 -15.21 5.93 -11.16
C GLN A 248 -14.97 7.01 -10.10
N PRO A 249 -15.97 7.34 -9.28
CA PRO A 249 -15.76 8.19 -8.13
C PRO A 249 -14.89 7.44 -7.11
N VAL A 250 -13.76 8.05 -6.72
CA VAL A 250 -12.88 7.57 -5.65
C VAL A 250 -12.71 8.71 -4.65
N SER A 251 -13.39 8.58 -3.51
CA SER A 251 -13.28 9.45 -2.35
C SER A 251 -12.81 8.60 -1.18
N ILE A 252 -11.64 8.93 -0.67
CA ILE A 252 -10.89 8.14 0.31
C ILE A 252 -11.01 8.82 1.68
N TYR A 253 -11.30 8.04 2.70
CA TYR A 253 -11.20 8.45 4.10
C TYR A 253 -9.94 7.79 4.70
N GLU A 254 -8.91 8.59 4.92
CA GLU A 254 -7.67 8.13 5.54
C GLU A 254 -7.90 8.03 7.06
N VAL A 255 -7.55 6.88 7.66
CA VAL A 255 -7.92 6.58 9.04
C VAL A 255 -6.84 5.80 9.79
N HIS A 256 -6.53 6.23 11.02
CA HIS A 256 -5.76 5.49 12.01
C HIS A 256 -6.73 4.78 12.96
N LEU A 257 -6.79 3.45 12.92
CA LEU A 257 -7.78 2.67 13.67
C LEU A 257 -7.70 2.89 15.19
N GLY A 258 -6.49 3.03 15.72
CA GLY A 258 -6.24 3.16 17.16
C GLY A 258 -6.62 4.52 17.76
N SER A 259 -6.97 5.53 16.94
CA SER A 259 -7.34 6.86 17.41
C SER A 259 -8.60 7.43 16.76
N TRP A 260 -9.23 6.70 15.81
CA TRP A 260 -10.52 7.11 15.30
C TRP A 260 -11.59 7.07 16.40
N LEU A 261 -11.59 6.00 17.20
CA LEU A 261 -12.46 5.85 18.38
C LEU A 261 -11.77 4.93 19.40
N ARG A 262 -11.80 5.29 20.68
CA ARG A 262 -11.27 4.50 21.80
C ARG A 262 -12.34 4.19 22.81
N LYS A 263 -12.12 3.12 23.58
CA LYS A 263 -12.85 2.76 24.80
C LYS A 263 -12.16 3.39 26.02
N GLU A 264 -12.86 3.42 27.14
CA GLU A 264 -12.20 3.52 28.44
C GLU A 264 -11.36 2.27 28.67
N ALA A 265 -10.10 2.46 29.09
CA ALA A 265 -9.21 1.32 29.35
C ALA A 265 -9.73 0.49 30.52
N GLU A 266 -9.72 -0.83 30.39
CA GLU A 266 -9.97 -1.74 31.50
C GLU A 266 -8.83 -1.62 32.52
N LEU A 267 -9.17 -1.73 33.81
CA LEU A 267 -8.17 -1.71 34.88
C LEU A 267 -7.96 -3.10 35.42
N ASP A 268 -6.71 -3.48 35.68
CA ASP A 268 -6.38 -4.72 36.37
C ASP A 268 -6.65 -4.64 37.90
N GLU A 269 -6.38 -5.72 38.61
CA GLU A 269 -6.55 -5.80 40.07
C GLU A 269 -5.73 -4.78 40.85
N THR A 270 -4.67 -4.19 40.23
CA THR A 270 -3.84 -3.15 40.83
C THR A 270 -4.30 -1.73 40.52
N GLY A 271 -5.29 -1.59 39.63
CA GLY A 271 -5.79 -0.33 39.13
C GLY A 271 -4.94 0.24 37.97
N ALA A 272 -4.06 -0.57 37.39
CA ALA A 272 -3.32 -0.20 36.19
C ALA A 272 -4.16 -0.57 34.92
N ALA A 273 -4.01 0.24 33.86
CA ALA A 273 -4.68 -0.03 32.60
C ALA A 273 -4.17 -1.34 31.97
N VAL A 274 -5.09 -2.21 31.58
CA VAL A 274 -4.79 -3.43 30.83
C VAL A 274 -4.35 -3.03 29.43
N ASN A 275 -3.17 -3.47 29.03
CA ASN A 275 -2.53 -3.11 27.79
C ASN A 275 -3.42 -3.47 26.57
N GLY A 276 -3.75 -2.46 25.75
CA GLY A 276 -4.54 -2.61 24.52
C GLY A 276 -6.06 -2.67 24.74
N SER A 277 -6.55 -2.63 26.00
CA SER A 277 -7.98 -2.67 26.28
C SER A 277 -8.73 -1.42 25.84
N GLU A 278 -8.03 -0.31 25.64
CA GLU A 278 -8.54 0.96 25.14
C GLU A 278 -8.90 0.90 23.67
N PHE A 279 -8.43 -0.08 22.92
CA PHE A 279 -8.74 -0.19 21.49
C PHE A 279 -10.02 -0.99 21.24
N TYR A 280 -10.74 -0.61 20.20
CA TYR A 280 -11.72 -1.50 19.58
C TYR A 280 -10.99 -2.56 18.77
N ASN A 281 -11.44 -3.81 18.85
CA ASN A 281 -10.90 -4.84 17.98
C ASN A 281 -11.37 -4.66 16.53
N TYR A 282 -10.71 -5.33 15.58
CA TYR A 282 -11.02 -5.25 14.15
C TYR A 282 -12.50 -5.50 13.83
N ARG A 283 -13.15 -6.45 14.51
CA ARG A 283 -14.57 -6.77 14.27
C ARG A 283 -15.49 -5.67 14.78
N GLU A 284 -15.20 -5.11 15.94
CA GLU A 284 -16.00 -4.04 16.55
C GLU A 284 -15.90 -2.75 15.75
N ILE A 285 -14.67 -2.38 15.35
CA ILE A 285 -14.41 -1.14 14.60
C ILE A 285 -14.96 -1.23 13.18
N ALA A 286 -14.94 -2.41 12.55
CA ALA A 286 -15.47 -2.61 11.19
C ALA A 286 -16.93 -2.14 11.08
N VAL A 287 -17.77 -2.54 12.04
CA VAL A 287 -19.20 -2.19 12.01
C VAL A 287 -19.40 -0.67 12.14
N LYS A 288 -18.74 -0.07 13.13
CA LYS A 288 -18.87 1.38 13.41
C LYS A 288 -18.33 2.24 12.27
N LEU A 289 -17.15 1.90 11.78
CA LEU A 289 -16.50 2.64 10.72
C LEU A 289 -17.27 2.52 9.40
N ALA A 290 -17.71 1.32 9.04
CA ALA A 290 -18.47 1.11 7.80
C ALA A 290 -19.80 1.89 7.80
N GLU A 291 -20.52 1.93 8.92
CA GLU A 291 -21.74 2.74 9.07
C GLU A 291 -21.44 4.24 8.82
N TYR A 292 -20.36 4.74 9.44
CA TYR A 292 -19.94 6.11 9.28
C TYR A 292 -19.53 6.43 7.84
N ILE A 293 -18.71 5.61 7.21
CA ILE A 293 -18.21 5.78 5.84
C ILE A 293 -19.36 5.80 4.82
N LYS A 294 -20.33 4.90 4.99
CA LYS A 294 -21.55 4.86 4.13
C LYS A 294 -22.40 6.11 4.28
N ASP A 295 -22.63 6.54 5.52
CA ASP A 295 -23.39 7.76 5.81
C ASP A 295 -22.69 8.97 5.20
N MET A 296 -21.39 9.10 5.39
CA MET A 296 -20.58 10.20 4.84
C MET A 296 -20.40 10.15 3.32
N GLY A 297 -20.71 9.00 2.67
CA GLY A 297 -20.64 8.86 1.23
C GLY A 297 -19.25 8.62 0.66
N TYR A 298 -18.24 8.31 1.47
CA TYR A 298 -16.92 7.87 0.98
C TYR A 298 -17.03 6.53 0.24
N THR A 299 -16.10 6.27 -0.65
CA THR A 299 -16.07 5.03 -1.45
C THR A 299 -15.00 4.07 -0.97
N HIS A 300 -13.94 4.58 -0.37
CA HIS A 300 -12.79 3.83 0.13
C HIS A 300 -12.37 4.36 1.48
N ILE A 301 -11.73 3.48 2.24
CA ILE A 301 -10.87 3.87 3.37
C ILE A 301 -9.42 3.59 3.02
N GLU A 302 -8.50 4.41 3.54
CA GLU A 302 -7.07 4.15 3.51
C GLU A 302 -6.61 4.03 4.96
N LEU A 303 -6.15 2.83 5.34
CA LEU A 303 -5.68 2.57 6.69
C LEU A 303 -4.22 2.98 6.82
N LEU A 304 -3.88 3.86 7.77
CA LEU A 304 -2.50 4.04 8.20
C LEU A 304 -1.89 2.67 8.51
N PRO A 305 -0.54 2.50 8.46
CA PRO A 305 0.06 1.17 8.44
C PRO A 305 -0.47 0.25 9.54
N VAL A 306 -1.12 -0.85 9.12
CA VAL A 306 -1.67 -1.88 10.02
C VAL A 306 -0.73 -3.07 10.20
N MET A 307 0.44 -3.06 9.59
CA MET A 307 1.47 -4.07 9.82
C MET A 307 2.02 -3.95 11.24
N GLU A 308 2.47 -5.07 11.82
CA GLU A 308 2.92 -5.07 13.20
C GLU A 308 4.14 -4.16 13.40
N HIS A 309 4.10 -3.37 14.47
CA HIS A 309 5.11 -2.37 14.82
C HIS A 309 5.22 -2.22 16.35
N PRO A 310 6.42 -1.96 16.91
CA PRO A 310 6.62 -1.93 18.37
C PRO A 310 6.17 -0.62 19.02
N PHE A 311 6.20 0.49 18.29
CA PHE A 311 6.04 1.84 18.82
C PHE A 311 4.80 2.54 18.30
N ASP A 312 3.84 2.85 19.18
CA ASP A 312 2.57 3.49 18.82
C ASP A 312 2.76 4.87 18.19
N GLY A 313 3.68 5.67 18.73
CA GLY A 313 4.00 7.00 18.21
C GLY A 313 4.66 7.01 16.82
N SER A 314 4.93 5.83 16.23
CA SER A 314 5.30 5.73 14.82
C SER A 314 4.09 5.68 13.88
N TRP A 315 2.87 5.64 14.41
CA TRP A 315 1.61 5.49 13.66
C TRP A 315 1.57 4.26 12.74
N GLY A 316 2.46 3.29 12.98
CA GLY A 316 2.68 2.12 12.16
C GLY A 316 3.79 2.24 11.11
N TYR A 317 4.45 3.39 10.94
CA TYR A 317 5.52 3.57 9.94
C TYR A 317 6.85 2.91 10.31
N GLN A 318 7.01 2.36 11.52
CA GLN A 318 8.20 1.59 11.93
C GLN A 318 7.88 0.09 12.01
N VAL A 319 7.66 -0.53 10.84
CA VAL A 319 7.20 -1.90 10.69
C VAL A 319 8.27 -2.92 11.10
N THR A 320 7.89 -3.89 11.94
CA THR A 320 8.73 -5.05 12.30
C THR A 320 8.14 -6.38 11.84
N GLY A 321 6.81 -6.47 11.67
CA GLY A 321 6.11 -7.66 11.18
C GLY A 321 5.35 -7.40 9.87
N TYR A 322 6.04 -7.50 8.74
CA TYR A 322 5.51 -7.13 7.42
C TYR A 322 4.34 -8.00 6.95
N TYR A 323 4.24 -9.25 7.42
CA TYR A 323 3.21 -10.21 7.02
C TYR A 323 2.16 -10.46 8.11
N ALA A 324 2.18 -9.63 9.17
CA ALA A 324 1.23 -9.71 10.28
C ALA A 324 0.42 -8.41 10.39
N PRO A 325 -0.92 -8.47 10.46
CA PRO A 325 -1.69 -7.34 10.95
C PRO A 325 -1.36 -7.13 12.44
N THR A 326 -1.31 -5.86 12.87
CA THR A 326 -0.94 -5.55 14.26
C THR A 326 -1.89 -6.22 15.26
N SER A 327 -1.30 -6.84 16.26
CA SER A 327 -2.01 -7.53 17.35
C SER A 327 -2.78 -6.60 18.28
N ARG A 328 -2.56 -5.28 18.18
CA ARG A 328 -3.28 -4.24 18.94
C ARG A 328 -4.78 -4.33 18.82
N TYR A 329 -5.27 -4.71 17.66
CA TYR A 329 -6.70 -4.70 17.32
C TYR A 329 -7.28 -6.12 17.15
N GLY A 330 -6.53 -7.17 17.51
CA GLY A 330 -7.00 -8.55 17.44
C GLY A 330 -6.14 -9.48 16.60
N THR A 331 -6.76 -10.54 16.12
CA THR A 331 -6.11 -11.61 15.37
C THR A 331 -6.11 -11.35 13.85
N PRO A 332 -5.31 -12.11 13.07
CA PRO A 332 -5.40 -12.11 11.61
C PRO A 332 -6.81 -12.39 11.07
N ASP A 333 -7.56 -13.33 11.67
CA ASP A 333 -8.96 -13.62 11.28
C ASP A 333 -9.89 -12.44 11.56
N ASP A 334 -9.63 -11.66 12.61
CA ASP A 334 -10.41 -10.46 12.91
C ASP A 334 -10.16 -9.37 11.87
N PHE A 335 -8.93 -9.25 11.39
CA PHE A 335 -8.62 -8.33 10.29
C PHE A 335 -9.20 -8.82 8.95
N MET A 336 -9.17 -10.12 8.67
CA MET A 336 -9.87 -10.68 7.50
C MET A 336 -11.37 -10.40 7.57
N PHE A 337 -11.98 -10.52 8.75
CA PHE A 337 -13.37 -10.14 8.95
C PHE A 337 -13.61 -8.65 8.66
N PHE A 338 -12.70 -7.79 9.11
CA PHE A 338 -12.78 -6.35 8.84
C PHE A 338 -12.83 -6.10 7.32
N MET A 339 -11.93 -6.69 6.57
CA MET A 339 -11.86 -6.57 5.11
C MET A 339 -13.14 -7.09 4.42
N ASP A 340 -13.55 -8.32 4.74
CA ASP A 340 -14.75 -8.94 4.20
C ASP A 340 -16.03 -8.11 4.53
N TYR A 341 -16.10 -7.54 5.73
CA TYR A 341 -17.21 -6.70 6.15
C TYR A 341 -17.26 -5.38 5.37
N MET A 342 -16.10 -4.71 5.17
CA MET A 342 -16.02 -3.49 4.36
C MET A 342 -16.48 -3.74 2.93
N HIS A 343 -16.02 -4.81 2.30
CA HIS A 343 -16.42 -5.19 0.94
C HIS A 343 -17.92 -5.46 0.82
N LYS A 344 -18.52 -6.12 1.80
CA LYS A 344 -19.98 -6.30 1.87
C LYS A 344 -20.76 -5.00 2.00
N GLN A 345 -20.14 -3.99 2.59
CA GLN A 345 -20.72 -2.65 2.66
C GLN A 345 -20.41 -1.79 1.43
N GLU A 346 -19.78 -2.37 0.38
CA GLU A 346 -19.34 -1.69 -0.84
C GLU A 346 -18.30 -0.58 -0.59
N ILE A 347 -17.42 -0.80 0.39
CA ILE A 347 -16.32 0.09 0.75
C ILE A 347 -15.01 -0.60 0.37
N GLY A 348 -14.19 0.04 -0.48
CA GLY A 348 -12.84 -0.43 -0.79
C GLY A 348 -11.87 -0.12 0.34
N VAL A 349 -10.84 -0.95 0.48
CA VAL A 349 -9.81 -0.78 1.52
C VAL A 349 -8.43 -0.71 0.89
N ILE A 350 -7.77 0.43 1.10
CA ILE A 350 -6.39 0.68 0.71
C ILE A 350 -5.53 0.55 1.97
N LEU A 351 -4.38 -0.11 1.85
CA LEU A 351 -3.44 -0.24 2.96
C LEU A 351 -2.22 0.65 2.72
N ASP A 352 -1.87 1.42 3.72
CA ASP A 352 -0.61 2.14 3.73
C ASP A 352 0.54 1.17 3.96
N TRP A 353 1.53 1.16 3.09
CA TRP A 353 2.62 0.20 3.03
C TRP A 353 3.98 0.89 2.99
N VAL A 354 4.89 0.44 3.85
CA VAL A 354 6.17 1.10 4.12
C VAL A 354 7.36 0.28 3.57
N PRO A 355 7.66 0.32 2.27
CA PRO A 355 8.81 -0.37 1.69
C PRO A 355 10.09 0.49 1.68
N ALA A 356 10.01 1.74 2.13
CA ALA A 356 11.12 2.68 2.07
C ALA A 356 12.17 2.40 3.15
N HIS A 357 11.73 2.04 4.34
CA HIS A 357 12.60 1.90 5.51
C HIS A 357 11.99 0.96 6.56
N PHE A 358 12.80 0.60 7.58
CA PHE A 358 12.40 -0.18 8.74
C PHE A 358 13.19 0.22 9.98
N PRO A 359 12.68 -0.04 11.22
CA PRO A 359 13.33 0.36 12.46
C PRO A 359 14.56 -0.50 12.78
N ARG A 360 15.33 -0.03 13.78
CA ARG A 360 16.58 -0.69 14.23
C ARG A 360 16.38 -1.69 15.36
N ASP A 361 15.15 -2.07 15.66
CA ASP A 361 14.85 -3.02 16.73
C ASP A 361 15.62 -4.31 16.53
N SER A 362 16.34 -4.74 17.57
CA SER A 362 17.29 -5.87 17.52
C SER A 362 16.61 -7.21 17.23
N PHE A 363 15.32 -7.34 17.52
CA PHE A 363 14.52 -8.52 17.23
C PHE A 363 13.95 -8.52 15.80
N GLY A 364 13.95 -7.37 15.10
CA GLY A 364 13.42 -7.18 13.75
C GLY A 364 14.46 -7.48 12.66
N LEU A 365 14.33 -6.78 11.52
CA LEU A 365 15.12 -7.02 10.31
C LEU A 365 16.57 -6.51 10.37
N ALA A 366 16.85 -5.52 11.24
CA ALA A 366 18.17 -4.92 11.36
C ALA A 366 19.24 -5.96 11.73
N ASP A 367 20.37 -5.99 11.01
CA ASP A 367 21.47 -6.94 11.24
C ASP A 367 20.97 -8.38 11.43
N PHE A 368 20.09 -8.87 10.53
CA PHE A 368 19.22 -10.01 10.75
C PHE A 368 19.96 -11.32 11.12
N ASP A 369 21.07 -11.60 10.47
CA ASP A 369 21.93 -12.77 10.76
C ASP A 369 23.30 -12.37 11.30
N GLY A 370 23.41 -11.19 11.92
CA GLY A 370 24.67 -10.56 12.30
C GLY A 370 25.33 -9.81 11.15
N THR A 371 24.65 -9.71 10.03
CA THR A 371 25.07 -8.93 8.85
C THR A 371 23.90 -8.13 8.29
N CYS A 372 24.20 -7.14 7.43
CA CYS A 372 23.20 -6.35 6.72
C CYS A 372 22.48 -7.20 5.66
N VAL A 373 21.47 -7.99 6.06
CA VAL A 373 20.69 -8.85 5.13
C VAL A 373 19.72 -8.03 4.30
N TYR A 374 18.95 -7.17 4.96
CA TYR A 374 17.88 -6.39 4.33
C TYR A 374 18.34 -4.99 3.94
N GLU A 375 19.28 -4.41 4.67
CA GLU A 375 19.85 -3.07 4.47
C GLU A 375 21.18 -3.10 3.70
N HIS A 376 21.64 -1.90 3.29
CA HIS A 376 22.99 -1.73 2.78
C HIS A 376 24.03 -1.68 3.92
N LYS A 377 25.19 -2.30 3.68
CA LYS A 377 26.32 -2.28 4.64
C LYS A 377 26.90 -0.87 4.84
N ASP A 378 26.95 -0.04 3.79
CA ASP A 378 27.39 1.35 3.90
C ASP A 378 26.22 2.20 4.45
N PRO A 379 26.34 2.81 5.64
CA PRO A 379 25.27 3.58 6.25
C PRO A 379 24.84 4.80 5.41
N ARG A 380 25.69 5.28 4.51
CA ARG A 380 25.33 6.36 3.58
C ARG A 380 24.28 5.93 2.56
N GLN A 381 24.15 4.62 2.31
CA GLN A 381 23.11 4.01 1.48
C GLN A 381 22.05 3.31 2.31
N GLY A 382 22.42 2.80 3.49
CA GLY A 382 21.59 1.92 4.32
C GLY A 382 20.88 2.60 5.49
N ALA A 383 20.98 3.92 5.67
CA ALA A 383 20.33 4.59 6.79
C ALA A 383 19.73 5.97 6.42
N HIS A 384 18.60 6.29 7.08
CA HIS A 384 18.03 7.64 7.13
C HIS A 384 18.46 8.32 8.45
N PRO A 385 19.35 9.31 8.39
CA PRO A 385 19.87 9.95 9.62
C PRO A 385 18.78 10.63 10.46
N HIS A 386 17.83 11.31 9.80
CA HIS A 386 16.78 12.08 10.47
C HIS A 386 15.67 11.21 11.05
N TRP A 387 15.34 10.09 10.41
CA TRP A 387 14.29 9.17 10.90
C TRP A 387 14.82 8.11 11.86
N GLY A 388 16.14 7.92 11.91
CA GLY A 388 16.77 6.87 12.71
C GLY A 388 16.54 5.45 12.18
N THR A 389 15.99 5.30 10.99
CA THR A 389 15.63 4.03 10.36
C THR A 389 16.69 3.51 9.40
N LEU A 390 16.55 2.27 8.94
CA LEU A 390 17.38 1.64 7.92
C LEU A 390 16.67 1.63 6.57
N ILE A 391 17.45 1.67 5.47
CA ILE A 391 16.96 1.67 4.08
C ILE A 391 17.18 0.28 3.50
N TYR A 392 16.18 -0.27 2.81
CA TYR A 392 16.27 -1.54 2.11
C TYR A 392 17.31 -1.54 0.99
N ASN A 393 18.01 -2.67 0.84
CA ASN A 393 18.89 -2.92 -0.28
C ASN A 393 18.09 -3.48 -1.48
N TYR A 394 17.48 -2.59 -2.28
CA TYR A 394 16.64 -2.96 -3.42
C TYR A 394 17.40 -3.70 -4.53
N GLY A 395 18.71 -3.60 -4.58
CA GLY A 395 19.58 -4.34 -5.50
C GLY A 395 19.67 -5.82 -5.19
N ARG A 396 19.38 -6.23 -3.94
CA ARG A 396 19.50 -7.62 -3.51
C ARG A 396 18.26 -8.44 -3.89
N PRO A 397 18.39 -9.53 -4.69
CA PRO A 397 17.22 -10.28 -5.16
C PRO A 397 16.31 -10.78 -4.06
N GLY A 398 16.86 -11.30 -2.94
CA GLY A 398 16.07 -11.78 -1.79
C GLY A 398 15.24 -10.66 -1.13
N VAL A 399 15.78 -9.43 -1.04
CA VAL A 399 15.09 -8.26 -0.51
C VAL A 399 13.96 -7.81 -1.45
N ARG A 400 14.23 -7.72 -2.75
CA ARG A 400 13.19 -7.45 -3.75
C ARG A 400 12.08 -8.48 -3.69
N ASN A 401 12.45 -9.76 -3.57
CA ASN A 401 11.49 -10.84 -3.45
C ASN A 401 10.62 -10.70 -2.21
N PHE A 402 11.22 -10.39 -1.05
CA PHE A 402 10.54 -10.15 0.22
C PHE A 402 9.49 -9.04 0.09
N LEU A 403 9.87 -7.87 -0.46
CA LEU A 403 8.99 -6.71 -0.58
C LEU A 403 7.88 -6.93 -1.63
N ILE A 404 8.21 -7.47 -2.82
CA ILE A 404 7.18 -7.73 -3.86
C ILE A 404 6.17 -8.78 -3.36
N ALA A 405 6.65 -9.86 -2.76
CA ALA A 405 5.78 -10.89 -2.21
C ALA A 405 4.91 -10.34 -1.07
N ASN A 406 5.43 -9.44 -0.23
CA ASN A 406 4.68 -8.80 0.83
C ASN A 406 3.53 -7.93 0.30
N ALA A 407 3.80 -7.08 -0.69
CA ALA A 407 2.76 -6.28 -1.32
C ALA A 407 1.64 -7.16 -1.92
N LEU A 408 2.02 -8.26 -2.57
CA LEU A 408 1.06 -9.21 -3.13
C LEU A 408 0.30 -9.99 -2.06
N PHE A 409 0.96 -10.31 -0.95
CA PHE A 409 0.34 -10.99 0.18
C PHE A 409 -0.89 -10.25 0.72
N TRP A 410 -0.79 -8.94 0.89
CA TRP A 410 -1.91 -8.12 1.36
C TRP A 410 -3.10 -8.13 0.38
N VAL A 411 -2.81 -8.15 -0.92
CA VAL A 411 -3.87 -8.23 -1.95
C VAL A 411 -4.42 -9.64 -2.10
N GLU A 412 -3.58 -10.69 -1.97
CA GLU A 412 -3.98 -12.08 -2.21
C GLU A 412 -4.60 -12.76 -0.99
N LYS A 413 -4.10 -12.45 0.21
CA LYS A 413 -4.54 -13.10 1.46
C LYS A 413 -5.55 -12.27 2.25
N TYR A 414 -5.46 -10.94 2.13
CA TYR A 414 -6.35 -10.01 2.84
C TYR A 414 -7.28 -9.23 1.91
N HIS A 415 -7.24 -9.50 0.60
CA HIS A 415 -8.10 -8.92 -0.42
C HIS A 415 -8.02 -7.39 -0.53
N ALA A 416 -6.92 -6.75 -0.11
CA ALA A 416 -6.77 -5.30 -0.20
C ALA A 416 -7.04 -4.78 -1.62
N ASP A 417 -7.77 -3.66 -1.73
CA ASP A 417 -8.13 -3.04 -3.01
C ASP A 417 -7.03 -2.17 -3.58
N GLY A 418 -6.07 -1.83 -2.76
CA GLY A 418 -4.89 -1.09 -3.16
C GLY A 418 -3.87 -0.97 -2.06
N ILE A 419 -2.70 -0.47 -2.46
CA ILE A 419 -1.58 -0.17 -1.58
C ILE A 419 -1.18 1.27 -1.83
N ARG A 420 -1.15 2.09 -0.78
CA ARG A 420 -0.46 3.38 -0.79
C ARG A 420 0.98 3.13 -0.35
N MET A 421 1.91 3.50 -1.20
CA MET A 421 3.34 3.34 -0.93
C MET A 421 3.91 4.61 -0.32
N ASP A 422 4.34 4.47 0.92
CA ASP A 422 4.93 5.54 1.72
C ASP A 422 6.31 5.96 1.21
N ALA A 423 6.59 7.27 1.30
CA ALA A 423 7.91 7.88 1.15
C ALA A 423 8.66 7.48 -0.14
N VAL A 424 7.98 7.38 -1.28
CA VAL A 424 8.59 6.96 -2.55
C VAL A 424 9.74 7.89 -2.97
N ALA A 425 9.66 9.19 -2.66
CA ALA A 425 10.74 10.13 -2.89
C ALA A 425 12.04 9.70 -2.20
N SER A 426 11.97 9.21 -0.95
CA SER A 426 13.13 8.74 -0.19
C SER A 426 13.78 7.49 -0.79
N MET A 427 13.01 6.71 -1.55
CA MET A 427 13.52 5.55 -2.28
C MET A 427 14.22 5.96 -3.58
N LEU A 428 13.69 6.97 -4.28
CA LEU A 428 14.17 7.41 -5.61
C LEU A 428 15.46 8.20 -5.55
N TYR A 429 15.72 8.93 -4.45
CA TYR A 429 16.87 9.81 -4.33
C TYR A 429 17.85 9.31 -3.27
N LEU A 430 19.10 9.05 -3.68
CA LEU A 430 20.20 8.60 -2.80
C LEU A 430 20.60 9.67 -1.76
N ASP A 431 20.35 10.93 -2.05
CA ASP A 431 20.65 12.11 -1.23
C ASP A 431 19.44 12.62 -0.43
N TYR A 432 18.30 11.91 -0.45
CA TYR A 432 17.09 12.33 0.26
C TYR A 432 17.34 12.52 1.76
N GLY A 433 17.13 13.75 2.26
CA GLY A 433 17.36 14.10 3.67
C GLY A 433 18.79 13.92 4.15
N LYS A 434 19.79 14.00 3.26
CA LYS A 434 21.21 13.82 3.57
C LYS A 434 22.03 15.02 3.15
N GLU A 435 23.06 15.34 3.92
CA GLU A 435 23.99 16.40 3.63
C GLU A 435 25.10 15.94 2.65
N LEU A 436 25.86 16.90 2.16
CA LEU A 436 26.99 16.60 1.27
C LEU A 436 28.03 15.71 1.95
N GLY A 437 28.28 14.54 1.37
CA GLY A 437 29.18 13.51 1.92
C GLY A 437 28.49 12.42 2.71
N GLU A 438 27.20 12.54 3.01
CA GLU A 438 26.39 11.54 3.71
C GLU A 438 25.69 10.56 2.76
N TRP A 439 25.91 10.66 1.46
CA TRP A 439 25.34 9.76 0.46
C TRP A 439 26.40 9.35 -0.57
N VAL A 440 26.09 8.30 -1.35
CA VAL A 440 26.97 7.74 -2.38
C VAL A 440 26.28 7.88 -3.74
N PRO A 441 26.91 8.52 -4.74
CA PRO A 441 26.34 8.63 -6.07
C PRO A 441 26.15 7.26 -6.73
N ASN A 442 25.20 7.18 -7.65
CA ASN A 442 25.02 6.01 -8.50
C ASN A 442 26.20 5.82 -9.47
N ILE A 443 26.21 4.70 -10.21
CA ILE A 443 27.30 4.33 -11.16
C ILE A 443 27.52 5.36 -12.28
N TYR A 444 26.61 6.30 -12.48
CA TYR A 444 26.73 7.40 -13.45
C TYR A 444 27.11 8.73 -12.80
N GLY A 445 27.27 8.76 -11.47
CA GLY A 445 27.58 9.97 -10.71
C GLY A 445 26.35 10.83 -10.35
N GLY A 446 25.14 10.34 -10.61
CA GLY A 446 23.88 10.99 -10.26
C GLY A 446 23.37 10.58 -8.87
N HIS A 447 22.26 11.19 -8.46
CA HIS A 447 21.61 10.97 -7.19
C HIS A 447 20.38 10.03 -7.28
N GLU A 448 19.99 9.60 -8.48
CA GLU A 448 18.88 8.68 -8.66
C GLU A 448 19.27 7.27 -8.16
N ASN A 449 18.42 6.67 -7.36
CA ASN A 449 18.56 5.28 -6.90
C ASN A 449 18.07 4.31 -7.99
N LEU A 450 18.99 3.84 -8.82
CA LEU A 450 18.67 2.98 -9.96
C LEU A 450 18.08 1.64 -9.54
N GLU A 451 18.48 1.12 -8.39
CA GLU A 451 18.01 -0.15 -7.84
C GLU A 451 16.57 -0.04 -7.35
N ALA A 452 16.22 1.07 -6.67
CA ALA A 452 14.86 1.36 -6.27
C ALA A 452 13.94 1.60 -7.48
N MET A 453 14.42 2.32 -8.50
CA MET A 453 13.66 2.51 -9.75
C MET A 453 13.32 1.18 -10.43
N ASP A 454 14.31 0.27 -10.51
CA ASP A 454 14.11 -1.07 -11.09
C ASP A 454 13.12 -1.90 -10.24
N PHE A 455 13.25 -1.84 -8.92
CA PHE A 455 12.32 -2.46 -7.97
C PHE A 455 10.88 -1.96 -8.16
N LEU A 456 10.67 -0.64 -8.20
CA LEU A 456 9.34 -0.03 -8.36
C LEU A 456 8.70 -0.41 -9.71
N LYS A 457 9.46 -0.33 -10.80
CA LYS A 457 9.02 -0.77 -12.13
C LYS A 457 8.64 -2.25 -12.16
N HIS A 458 9.41 -3.08 -11.47
CA HIS A 458 9.16 -4.52 -11.37
C HIS A 458 7.88 -4.79 -10.57
N LEU A 459 7.75 -4.27 -9.36
CA LEU A 459 6.57 -4.41 -8.51
C LEU A 459 5.29 -3.97 -9.25
N ASN A 460 5.28 -2.77 -9.81
CA ASN A 460 4.11 -2.23 -10.50
C ASN A 460 3.75 -3.02 -11.76
N SER A 461 4.75 -3.58 -12.45
CA SER A 461 4.51 -4.48 -13.59
C SER A 461 3.83 -5.78 -13.17
N VAL A 462 4.22 -6.35 -12.02
CA VAL A 462 3.61 -7.55 -11.45
C VAL A 462 2.17 -7.25 -11.03
N PHE A 463 1.93 -6.15 -10.32
CA PHE A 463 0.58 -5.71 -9.94
C PHE A 463 -0.35 -5.57 -11.15
N LYS A 464 0.05 -4.79 -12.15
CA LYS A 464 -0.74 -4.63 -13.39
C LYS A 464 -0.95 -5.93 -14.16
N GLY A 465 -0.01 -6.86 -14.05
CA GLY A 465 -0.11 -8.19 -14.66
C GLY A 465 -1.24 -9.04 -14.10
N ARG A 466 -1.67 -8.81 -12.87
CA ARG A 466 -2.75 -9.55 -12.17
C ARG A 466 -4.12 -9.28 -12.78
N LYS A 467 -4.40 -8.04 -13.18
CA LYS A 467 -5.69 -7.59 -13.77
C LYS A 467 -6.89 -7.82 -12.85
N ASP A 468 -6.69 -7.74 -11.57
CA ASP A 468 -7.73 -7.91 -10.55
C ASP A 468 -8.34 -6.59 -10.06
N GLY A 469 -7.86 -5.48 -10.59
CA GLY A 469 -8.37 -4.13 -10.30
C GLY A 469 -7.79 -3.49 -9.04
N ALA A 470 -6.91 -4.18 -8.29
CA ALA A 470 -6.16 -3.57 -7.19
C ALA A 470 -5.18 -2.52 -7.73
N VAL A 471 -5.01 -1.43 -6.98
CA VAL A 471 -4.24 -0.24 -7.41
C VAL A 471 -3.01 -0.01 -6.53
N VAL A 472 -1.99 0.65 -7.10
CA VAL A 472 -0.82 1.11 -6.36
C VAL A 472 -0.73 2.63 -6.45
N ILE A 473 -0.70 3.29 -5.29
CA ILE A 473 -0.69 4.74 -5.14
C ILE A 473 0.67 5.16 -4.60
N ALA A 474 1.32 6.15 -5.22
CA ALA A 474 2.60 6.67 -4.74
C ALA A 474 2.40 7.91 -3.87
N GLU A 475 2.99 7.91 -2.68
CA GLU A 475 3.32 9.16 -2.00
C GLU A 475 4.71 9.59 -2.46
N GLU A 476 4.73 10.46 -3.46
CA GLU A 476 5.95 11.04 -4.03
C GLU A 476 5.82 12.56 -4.06
N SER A 477 6.55 13.22 -3.17
CA SER A 477 6.42 14.65 -2.86
C SER A 477 7.26 15.58 -3.77
N THR A 478 8.08 15.01 -4.66
CA THR A 478 8.98 15.78 -5.53
C THR A 478 8.43 15.95 -6.96
N ALA A 479 9.20 16.60 -7.81
CA ALA A 479 8.89 16.75 -9.22
C ALA A 479 9.37 15.56 -10.09
N TRP A 480 9.51 14.35 -9.51
CA TRP A 480 9.90 13.18 -10.29
C TRP A 480 8.89 12.93 -11.41
N PRO A 481 9.34 12.81 -12.66
CA PRO A 481 8.40 12.70 -13.79
C PRO A 481 7.97 11.25 -14.03
N LYS A 482 6.77 11.09 -14.60
CA LYS A 482 6.25 9.80 -15.09
C LYS A 482 6.09 8.75 -13.98
N VAL A 483 5.67 9.16 -12.79
CA VAL A 483 5.38 8.24 -11.69
C VAL A 483 4.23 7.30 -12.10
N THR A 484 3.18 7.83 -12.71
CA THR A 484 2.00 7.06 -13.11
C THR A 484 2.02 6.58 -14.57
N ALA A 485 3.02 7.00 -15.37
CA ALA A 485 3.16 6.53 -16.74
C ALA A 485 3.57 5.04 -16.79
N ASP A 486 3.15 4.37 -17.86
CA ASP A 486 3.45 2.95 -18.08
C ASP A 486 4.96 2.67 -18.12
N VAL A 487 5.40 1.56 -17.52
CA VAL A 487 6.81 1.12 -17.52
C VAL A 487 7.38 1.01 -18.93
N ARG A 488 6.57 0.66 -19.93
CA ARG A 488 6.97 0.60 -21.35
C ARG A 488 7.29 1.97 -21.95
N GLU A 489 6.82 3.05 -21.32
CA GLU A 489 7.09 4.45 -21.66
C GLU A 489 8.16 5.07 -20.77
N ASP A 490 8.90 4.23 -20.06
CA ASP A 490 9.92 4.60 -19.07
C ASP A 490 9.34 5.29 -17.82
N GLY A 491 8.06 5.03 -17.49
CA GLY A 491 7.45 5.43 -16.25
C GLY A 491 7.72 4.45 -15.11
N LEU A 492 7.34 4.80 -13.88
CA LEU A 492 7.44 3.91 -12.72
C LEU A 492 6.27 2.92 -12.64
N GLY A 493 5.14 3.23 -13.28
CA GLY A 493 4.02 2.31 -13.43
C GLY A 493 2.98 2.35 -12.31
N PHE A 494 2.98 3.31 -11.41
CA PHE A 494 1.91 3.51 -10.42
C PHE A 494 0.57 3.78 -11.10
N ASP A 495 -0.53 3.50 -10.40
CA ASP A 495 -1.86 3.84 -10.89
C ASP A 495 -2.23 5.28 -10.55
N TYR A 496 -1.79 5.75 -9.37
CA TYR A 496 -2.03 7.11 -8.90
C TYR A 496 -0.80 7.67 -8.16
N LYS A 497 -0.78 9.00 -8.03
CA LYS A 497 0.18 9.75 -7.23
C LYS A 497 -0.56 10.76 -6.35
N TRP A 498 -0.20 10.89 -5.08
CA TRP A 498 -0.65 11.99 -4.24
C TRP A 498 -0.16 13.33 -4.81
N ASN A 499 -1.06 14.31 -4.90
CA ASN A 499 -0.71 15.66 -5.38
C ASN A 499 -0.31 16.55 -4.22
N MET A 500 0.90 16.33 -3.69
CA MET A 500 1.46 17.14 -2.61
C MET A 500 1.72 18.58 -3.05
N GLY A 501 2.06 18.82 -4.32
CA GLY A 501 2.25 20.15 -4.87
C GLY A 501 0.98 20.98 -4.81
N TRP A 502 -0.15 20.45 -5.29
CA TRP A 502 -1.45 21.10 -5.17
C TRP A 502 -1.83 21.36 -3.71
N MET A 503 -1.61 20.38 -2.84
CA MET A 503 -1.92 20.49 -1.42
C MET A 503 -1.19 21.67 -0.77
N ASN A 504 0.13 21.75 -0.95
CA ASN A 504 0.94 22.82 -0.39
C ASN A 504 0.54 24.20 -0.94
N ASP A 505 0.49 24.35 -2.28
CA ASP A 505 0.12 25.62 -2.93
C ASP A 505 -1.26 26.08 -2.48
N PHE A 506 -2.22 25.15 -2.36
CA PHE A 506 -3.59 25.49 -1.99
C PHE A 506 -3.75 25.81 -0.49
N ILE A 507 -3.03 25.09 0.40
CA ILE A 507 -3.02 25.40 1.84
C ILE A 507 -2.39 26.79 2.05
N ASP A 508 -1.28 27.08 1.39
CA ASP A 508 -0.65 28.40 1.46
C ASP A 508 -1.61 29.50 0.99
N TYR A 509 -2.28 29.29 -0.15
CA TYR A 509 -3.29 30.20 -0.65
C TYR A 509 -4.43 30.44 0.33
N ILE A 510 -5.02 29.38 0.86
CA ILE A 510 -6.19 29.50 1.75
C ILE A 510 -5.82 30.06 3.14
N HIS A 511 -4.56 29.95 3.54
CA HIS A 511 -4.03 30.48 4.80
C HIS A 511 -3.93 32.01 4.80
N TYR A 512 -3.75 32.64 3.63
CA TYR A 512 -3.77 34.09 3.57
C TYR A 512 -5.10 34.68 4.02
N ASP A 513 -5.03 35.82 4.71
CA ASP A 513 -6.21 36.64 4.93
C ASP A 513 -6.92 36.90 3.59
N PRO A 514 -8.25 36.77 3.50
CA PRO A 514 -9.00 36.89 2.25
C PRO A 514 -8.70 38.18 1.46
N TYR A 515 -8.42 39.30 2.18
CA TYR A 515 -8.05 40.56 1.55
C TYR A 515 -6.78 40.48 0.68
N PHE A 516 -5.83 39.65 1.05
CA PHE A 516 -4.56 39.49 0.32
C PHE A 516 -4.59 38.44 -0.77
N ARG A 517 -5.55 37.52 -0.78
CA ARG A 517 -5.65 36.38 -1.72
C ARG A 517 -5.63 36.79 -3.19
N LYS A 518 -6.15 37.98 -3.52
CA LYS A 518 -6.08 38.55 -4.87
C LYS A 518 -4.66 38.73 -5.42
N HIS A 519 -3.65 38.78 -4.54
CA HIS A 519 -2.24 38.88 -4.92
C HIS A 519 -1.56 37.52 -5.04
N HIS A 520 -2.23 36.44 -4.62
CA HIS A 520 -1.74 35.07 -4.59
C HIS A 520 -2.53 34.15 -5.54
N TYR A 521 -3.24 34.72 -6.48
CA TYR A 521 -4.11 34.00 -7.40
C TYR A 521 -3.37 32.91 -8.23
N GLY A 522 -2.06 33.10 -8.48
CA GLY A 522 -1.22 32.10 -9.14
C GLY A 522 -1.15 30.78 -8.38
N GLU A 523 -1.09 30.80 -7.05
CA GLU A 523 -1.03 29.58 -6.22
C GLU A 523 -2.30 28.74 -6.35
N LEU A 524 -3.47 29.38 -6.51
CA LEU A 524 -4.73 28.72 -6.75
C LEU A 524 -4.82 28.03 -8.13
N THR A 525 -4.25 28.65 -9.17
CA THR A 525 -4.42 28.21 -10.56
C THR A 525 -3.24 27.42 -11.12
N PHE A 526 -2.08 27.48 -10.47
CA PHE A 526 -0.83 26.87 -10.95
C PHE A 526 -0.95 25.35 -11.14
N SER A 527 -1.67 24.68 -10.26
CA SER A 527 -1.87 23.22 -10.31
C SER A 527 -2.42 22.75 -11.65
N MET A 528 -3.25 23.56 -12.32
CA MET A 528 -3.84 23.19 -13.62
C MET A 528 -2.81 23.14 -14.77
N LEU A 529 -1.61 23.69 -14.59
CA LEU A 529 -0.53 23.56 -15.57
C LEU A 529 0.04 22.15 -15.61
N TYR A 530 -0.06 21.40 -14.52
CA TYR A 530 0.46 20.04 -14.42
C TYR A 530 -0.60 18.99 -14.03
N ALA A 531 -1.85 19.38 -13.82
CA ALA A 531 -2.94 18.51 -13.37
C ALA A 531 -3.10 17.20 -14.19
N TYR A 532 -2.63 17.19 -15.44
CA TYR A 532 -2.70 16.05 -16.36
C TYR A 532 -1.34 15.44 -16.68
N SER A 533 -0.30 15.80 -15.90
CA SER A 533 1.03 15.20 -16.06
C SER A 533 1.14 13.82 -15.42
N GLU A 534 0.32 13.58 -14.40
CA GLU A 534 0.20 12.34 -13.66
C GLU A 534 -1.28 12.06 -13.33
N ASP A 535 -1.61 10.85 -12.93
CA ASP A 535 -2.94 10.48 -12.44
C ASP A 535 -3.03 10.79 -10.93
N PHE A 536 -3.46 12.00 -10.59
CA PHE A 536 -3.38 12.50 -9.23
C PHE A 536 -4.55 12.11 -8.32
N VAL A 537 -4.24 11.91 -7.03
CA VAL A 537 -5.18 11.98 -5.90
C VAL A 537 -4.91 13.30 -5.18
N LEU A 538 -5.93 14.14 -5.02
CA LEU A 538 -5.85 15.35 -4.21
C LEU A 538 -6.01 14.96 -2.75
N VAL A 539 -5.06 15.36 -1.94
CA VAL A 539 -4.97 14.92 -0.54
C VAL A 539 -4.97 16.09 0.43
N PHE A 540 -5.70 15.92 1.53
CA PHE A 540 -5.44 16.56 2.80
C PHE A 540 -5.19 15.44 3.80
N SER A 541 -3.95 14.97 3.87
CA SER A 541 -3.54 13.80 4.62
C SER A 541 -3.29 14.05 6.10
N HIS A 542 -2.96 13.00 6.84
CA HIS A 542 -2.56 13.07 8.23
C HIS A 542 -1.35 13.98 8.46
N ASP A 543 -0.39 14.02 7.53
CA ASP A 543 0.82 14.84 7.64
C ASP A 543 0.56 16.33 7.83
N GLU A 544 -0.60 16.82 7.38
CA GLU A 544 -0.94 18.25 7.49
C GLU A 544 -1.55 18.63 8.83
N VAL A 545 -1.83 17.69 9.72
CA VAL A 545 -2.49 17.92 11.00
C VAL A 545 -1.71 17.39 12.20
N VAL A 546 -0.39 17.33 12.07
CA VAL A 546 0.56 16.81 13.06
C VAL A 546 1.78 17.72 13.20
N HIS A 547 2.59 17.50 14.22
CA HIS A 547 3.91 18.13 14.45
C HIS A 547 3.89 19.68 14.54
N GLY A 548 2.85 20.23 15.18
CA GLY A 548 2.71 21.67 15.37
C GLY A 548 2.14 22.41 14.16
N LYS A 549 1.66 21.71 13.15
CA LYS A 549 0.99 22.29 11.98
C LYS A 549 -0.46 22.74 12.29
N GLY A 550 -1.05 22.26 13.40
CA GLY A 550 -2.44 22.53 13.78
C GLY A 550 -3.48 21.77 12.95
N SER A 551 -4.75 21.84 13.34
CA SER A 551 -5.85 21.22 12.56
C SER A 551 -6.14 21.99 11.27
N MET A 552 -6.84 21.36 10.31
CA MET A 552 -7.26 22.06 9.07
C MET A 552 -8.16 23.27 9.38
N LEU A 553 -9.09 23.16 10.34
CA LEU A 553 -9.89 24.29 10.78
C LEU A 553 -9.03 25.38 11.46
N GLY A 554 -8.02 24.96 12.23
CA GLY A 554 -7.05 25.86 12.88
C GLY A 554 -6.28 26.72 11.90
N LYS A 555 -5.90 26.17 10.73
CA LYS A 555 -5.19 26.87 9.64
C LYS A 555 -6.04 27.93 8.94
N MET A 556 -7.37 27.83 9.03
CA MET A 556 -8.26 28.77 8.34
C MET A 556 -8.20 30.17 8.97
N PRO A 557 -8.06 31.23 8.17
CA PRO A 557 -8.07 32.59 8.68
C PRO A 557 -9.44 33.01 9.19
N GLY A 558 -9.46 33.98 10.08
CA GLY A 558 -10.65 34.56 10.70
C GLY A 558 -10.66 34.48 12.22
N ASP A 559 -11.28 35.45 12.86
CA ASP A 559 -11.31 35.59 14.31
C ASP A 559 -12.45 34.79 14.96
N THR A 560 -13.40 34.29 14.15
CA THR A 560 -14.56 33.53 14.63
C THR A 560 -14.60 32.15 14.03
N LEU A 561 -15.27 31.21 14.71
CA LEU A 561 -15.44 29.84 14.23
C LEU A 561 -16.23 29.81 12.91
N GLU A 562 -17.22 30.70 12.75
CA GLU A 562 -18.03 30.82 11.54
C GLU A 562 -17.16 31.21 10.33
N ALA A 563 -16.24 32.17 10.49
CA ALA A 563 -15.32 32.59 9.45
C ALA A 563 -14.34 31.47 9.05
N LYS A 564 -13.79 30.78 10.04
CA LYS A 564 -12.92 29.61 9.81
C LYS A 564 -13.66 28.48 9.09
N ALA A 565 -14.86 28.17 9.55
CA ALA A 565 -15.68 27.12 8.92
C ALA A 565 -16.13 27.50 7.50
N ALA A 566 -16.40 28.76 7.21
CA ALA A 566 -16.71 29.22 5.86
C ALA A 566 -15.50 29.01 4.91
N ASN A 567 -14.30 29.39 5.36
CA ASN A 567 -13.05 29.12 4.61
C ASN A 567 -12.83 27.62 4.38
N LEU A 568 -13.03 26.79 5.42
CA LEU A 568 -12.87 25.33 5.32
C LEU A 568 -13.86 24.71 4.32
N ARG A 569 -15.14 25.15 4.35
CA ARG A 569 -16.14 24.72 3.37
C ARG A 569 -15.77 25.14 1.95
N ALA A 570 -15.24 26.35 1.78
CA ALA A 570 -14.76 26.80 0.48
C ALA A 570 -13.57 25.96 -0.01
N ALA A 571 -12.64 25.61 0.88
CA ALA A 571 -11.49 24.74 0.55
C ALA A 571 -11.95 23.35 0.08
N TYR A 572 -12.83 22.68 0.82
CA TYR A 572 -13.30 21.35 0.45
C TYR A 572 -14.16 21.35 -0.82
N GLY A 573 -14.96 22.38 -1.03
CA GLY A 573 -15.74 22.52 -2.25
C GLY A 573 -14.87 22.74 -3.49
N PHE A 574 -13.78 23.51 -3.38
CA PHE A 574 -12.81 23.68 -4.45
C PHE A 574 -12.09 22.36 -4.76
N MET A 575 -11.58 21.65 -3.74
CA MET A 575 -10.99 20.34 -3.88
C MET A 575 -11.92 19.37 -4.63
N MET A 576 -13.22 19.38 -4.27
CA MET A 576 -14.21 18.50 -4.89
C MET A 576 -14.42 18.81 -6.38
N GLY A 577 -14.36 20.07 -6.77
CA GLY A 577 -14.48 20.51 -8.17
C GLY A 577 -13.20 20.35 -8.99
N HIS A 578 -12.02 20.37 -8.37
CA HIS A 578 -10.73 20.22 -9.06
C HIS A 578 -10.56 18.80 -9.63
N PRO A 579 -9.94 18.61 -10.83
CA PRO A 579 -9.62 17.27 -11.36
C PRO A 579 -8.75 16.43 -10.42
N GLY A 580 -8.98 15.13 -10.38
CA GLY A 580 -8.27 14.14 -9.56
C GLY A 580 -9.17 13.47 -8.52
N LYS A 581 -8.76 12.31 -7.99
CA LYS A 581 -9.45 11.61 -6.89
C LYS A 581 -9.28 12.39 -5.58
N LYS A 582 -9.98 12.04 -4.52
CA LYS A 582 -10.10 12.83 -3.28
C LYS A 582 -9.70 12.02 -2.07
N LEU A 583 -8.94 12.63 -1.15
CA LEU A 583 -8.61 12.04 0.15
C LEU A 583 -8.71 13.11 1.25
N LEU A 584 -9.43 12.76 2.33
CA LEU A 584 -9.44 13.51 3.58
C LEU A 584 -9.03 12.59 4.73
N PHE A 585 -8.16 13.09 5.60
CA PHE A 585 -7.84 12.42 6.85
C PHE A 585 -8.97 12.58 7.87
N MET A 586 -9.18 11.58 8.69
CA MET A 586 -10.19 11.52 9.74
C MET A 586 -10.19 12.76 10.64
N GLY A 587 -11.39 13.24 11.02
CA GLY A 587 -11.58 14.43 11.83
C GLY A 587 -11.62 15.75 11.05
N GLN A 588 -11.09 15.78 9.84
CA GLN A 588 -11.13 16.98 9.00
C GLN A 588 -12.55 17.27 8.49
N GLU A 589 -13.35 16.24 8.26
CA GLU A 589 -14.71 16.34 7.71
C GLU A 589 -15.70 17.07 8.64
N PHE A 590 -15.43 17.09 9.92
CA PHE A 590 -16.23 17.88 10.87
C PHE A 590 -15.45 19.07 11.46
N GLY A 591 -14.24 19.33 10.95
CA GLY A 591 -13.41 20.45 11.38
C GLY A 591 -12.94 20.31 12.82
N GLN A 592 -12.27 19.21 13.16
CA GLN A 592 -11.63 19.01 14.47
C GLN A 592 -10.82 20.25 14.88
N LEU A 593 -10.89 20.63 16.16
CA LEU A 593 -10.23 21.85 16.66
C LEU A 593 -8.75 21.64 16.93
N HIS A 594 -8.42 20.50 17.54
CA HIS A 594 -7.06 20.18 17.91
C HIS A 594 -6.32 19.44 16.78
N GLU A 595 -5.02 19.53 16.84
CA GLU A 595 -4.12 18.67 16.05
C GLU A 595 -4.38 17.20 16.38
N TRP A 596 -4.18 16.31 15.41
CA TRP A 596 -4.37 14.89 15.66
C TRP A 596 -3.35 14.38 16.69
N ASP A 597 -3.83 13.53 17.61
CA ASP A 597 -3.05 12.86 18.66
C ASP A 597 -3.40 11.37 18.62
N GLU A 598 -2.43 10.52 18.28
CA GLU A 598 -2.62 9.08 18.17
C GLU A 598 -3.02 8.43 19.51
N ASN A 599 -2.81 9.12 20.64
CA ASN A 599 -3.12 8.60 21.97
C ASN A 599 -4.56 8.88 22.43
N LYS A 600 -5.39 9.53 21.59
CA LYS A 600 -6.78 9.91 21.92
C LYS A 600 -7.73 9.50 20.81
N SER A 601 -9.02 9.43 21.15
CA SER A 601 -10.07 9.47 20.13
C SER A 601 -10.06 10.82 19.41
N LEU A 602 -10.64 10.87 18.21
CA LEU A 602 -11.03 12.15 17.61
C LEU A 602 -11.92 12.94 18.56
N ASP A 603 -11.95 14.25 18.41
CA ASP A 603 -12.76 15.19 19.22
C ASP A 603 -14.26 15.06 18.89
N TRP A 604 -14.85 13.86 19.03
CA TRP A 604 -16.25 13.60 18.64
C TRP A 604 -17.26 14.49 19.37
N GLU A 605 -16.94 14.97 20.57
CA GLU A 605 -17.75 15.87 21.36
C GLU A 605 -17.97 17.25 20.71
N VAL A 606 -17.07 17.68 19.80
CA VAL A 606 -17.28 18.96 19.10
C VAL A 606 -18.52 18.94 18.20
N LEU A 607 -19.01 17.75 17.83
CA LEU A 607 -20.26 17.61 17.06
C LEU A 607 -21.52 18.04 17.83
N GLU A 608 -21.45 18.23 19.14
CA GLU A 608 -22.52 18.86 19.92
C GLU A 608 -22.66 20.35 19.55
N HIS A 609 -21.61 20.98 19.06
CA HIS A 609 -21.67 22.32 18.55
C HIS A 609 -22.21 22.34 17.10
N PRO A 610 -23.30 23.06 16.81
CA PRO A 610 -23.99 23.01 15.52
C PRO A 610 -23.10 23.22 14.30
N LEU A 611 -22.08 24.06 14.41
CA LEU A 611 -21.21 24.40 13.26
C LEU A 611 -20.34 23.23 12.79
N HIS A 612 -19.85 22.42 13.72
CA HIS A 612 -19.08 21.22 13.39
C HIS A 612 -19.98 20.16 12.74
N SER A 613 -21.18 19.94 13.30
CA SER A 613 -22.18 19.05 12.71
C SER A 613 -22.57 19.48 11.30
N LEU A 614 -22.82 20.77 11.08
CA LEU A 614 -23.19 21.35 9.78
C LEU A 614 -22.01 21.31 8.77
N THR A 615 -20.77 21.43 9.24
CA THR A 615 -19.57 21.24 8.41
C THR A 615 -19.47 19.79 7.96
N LYS A 616 -19.72 18.83 8.85
CA LYS A 616 -19.81 17.41 8.52
C LYS A 616 -20.88 17.13 7.47
N ASP A 617 -22.08 17.71 7.63
CA ASP A 617 -23.18 17.60 6.67
C ASP A 617 -22.80 18.17 5.29
N TYR A 618 -21.98 19.22 5.26
CA TYR A 618 -21.46 19.75 4.01
C TYR A 618 -20.49 18.76 3.30
N VAL A 619 -19.54 18.17 4.02
CA VAL A 619 -18.62 17.17 3.44
C VAL A 619 -19.40 15.93 2.96
N LYS A 620 -20.40 15.50 3.73
CA LYS A 620 -21.33 14.45 3.32
C LYS A 620 -22.03 14.82 2.00
N ALA A 621 -22.56 16.04 1.89
CA ALA A 621 -23.21 16.50 0.67
C ALA A 621 -22.25 16.57 -0.53
N LEU A 622 -20.98 16.95 -0.31
CA LEU A 622 -19.93 16.94 -1.33
C LEU A 622 -19.65 15.54 -1.85
N ASN A 623 -19.48 14.56 -0.95
CA ASN A 623 -19.23 13.17 -1.34
C ASN A 623 -20.41 12.58 -2.12
N HIS A 624 -21.65 12.85 -1.70
CA HIS A 624 -22.83 12.41 -2.45
C HIS A 624 -22.95 13.10 -3.81
N LEU A 625 -22.62 14.39 -3.90
CA LEU A 625 -22.53 15.11 -5.17
C LEU A 625 -21.48 14.46 -6.08
N TYR A 626 -20.28 14.20 -5.56
CA TYR A 626 -19.19 13.58 -6.31
C TYR A 626 -19.60 12.23 -6.88
N LYS A 627 -20.23 11.37 -6.08
CA LYS A 627 -20.70 10.05 -6.52
C LYS A 627 -21.82 10.13 -7.56
N SER A 628 -22.68 11.13 -7.48
CA SER A 628 -23.87 11.24 -8.34
C SER A 628 -23.64 11.99 -9.64
N GLN A 629 -22.53 12.73 -9.79
CA GLN A 629 -22.25 13.59 -10.92
C GLN A 629 -21.05 13.09 -11.74
N PRO A 630 -21.27 12.33 -12.83
CA PRO A 630 -20.20 11.81 -13.67
C PRO A 630 -19.19 12.84 -14.18
N ALA A 631 -19.61 14.08 -14.35
CA ALA A 631 -18.73 15.18 -14.75
C ALA A 631 -17.58 15.44 -13.76
N LEU A 632 -17.70 14.98 -12.51
CA LEU A 632 -16.67 15.18 -11.48
C LEU A 632 -15.57 14.13 -11.48
N TYR A 633 -15.76 12.98 -12.18
CA TYR A 633 -14.79 11.88 -12.10
C TYR A 633 -14.47 11.17 -13.42
N GLN A 634 -15.36 11.23 -14.46
CA GLN A 634 -15.12 10.48 -15.70
C GLN A 634 -13.91 10.96 -16.50
N TYR A 635 -13.58 12.25 -16.37
CA TYR A 635 -12.49 12.91 -17.07
C TYR A 635 -11.51 13.60 -16.11
N ASP A 636 -11.22 12.96 -14.97
CA ASP A 636 -10.27 13.50 -14.02
C ASP A 636 -8.86 13.64 -14.61
N TYR A 637 -8.50 12.78 -15.56
CA TYR A 637 -7.17 12.68 -16.14
C TYR A 637 -7.13 13.05 -17.63
N ASP A 638 -8.17 13.74 -18.10
CA ASP A 638 -8.27 14.23 -19.49
C ASP A 638 -8.62 15.73 -19.48
N PRO A 639 -7.81 16.57 -20.15
CA PRO A 639 -8.04 18.02 -20.17
C PRO A 639 -9.41 18.43 -20.73
N ASP A 640 -10.06 17.58 -21.55
CA ASP A 640 -11.39 17.85 -22.07
C ASP A 640 -12.48 17.88 -20.96
N GLY A 641 -12.18 17.35 -19.77
CA GLY A 641 -13.07 17.33 -18.60
C GLY A 641 -13.13 18.63 -17.80
N PHE A 642 -12.23 19.57 -18.04
CA PHE A 642 -12.13 20.83 -17.32
C PHE A 642 -11.99 22.02 -18.28
N GLU A 643 -12.59 23.15 -17.93
CA GLU A 643 -12.44 24.38 -18.71
C GLU A 643 -12.61 25.58 -17.78
N TRP A 644 -11.63 26.49 -17.78
CA TRP A 644 -11.79 27.75 -17.07
C TRP A 644 -12.91 28.61 -17.71
N VAL A 645 -13.72 29.22 -16.87
CA VAL A 645 -14.68 30.26 -17.26
C VAL A 645 -14.10 31.62 -16.92
N GLU A 646 -13.72 31.82 -15.67
CA GLU A 646 -13.03 33.00 -15.17
C GLU A 646 -11.84 32.55 -14.32
N CYS A 647 -10.64 32.96 -14.73
CA CYS A 647 -9.43 32.66 -13.99
C CYS A 647 -8.41 33.83 -14.02
N THR A 648 -8.80 34.99 -14.54
CA THR A 648 -7.89 36.12 -14.77
C THR A 648 -8.27 37.37 -13.99
N ASP A 649 -9.49 37.50 -13.48
CA ASP A 649 -9.91 38.65 -12.67
C ASP A 649 -9.46 38.49 -11.21
N SER A 650 -8.23 38.91 -10.95
CA SER A 650 -7.65 38.91 -9.62
C SER A 650 -8.26 39.96 -8.66
N LYS A 651 -9.24 40.77 -9.08
CA LYS A 651 -9.77 41.85 -8.26
C LYS A 651 -10.65 41.38 -7.14
N ASP A 652 -11.46 40.36 -7.44
CA ASP A 652 -12.54 39.88 -6.57
C ASP A 652 -12.25 38.50 -5.94
N SER A 653 -11.07 37.89 -6.18
CA SER A 653 -10.70 36.51 -5.72
C SER A 653 -11.76 35.46 -6.06
N ILE A 654 -12.45 35.63 -7.22
CA ILE A 654 -13.44 34.68 -7.73
C ILE A 654 -12.85 33.89 -8.89
N VAL A 655 -13.06 32.59 -8.88
CA VAL A 655 -12.76 31.68 -10.00
C VAL A 655 -13.99 30.94 -10.45
N GLY A 656 -14.11 30.75 -11.76
CA GLY A 656 -15.17 29.95 -12.35
C GLY A 656 -14.60 28.90 -13.30
N PHE A 657 -15.14 27.69 -13.25
CA PHE A 657 -14.72 26.61 -14.16
C PHE A 657 -15.86 25.62 -14.42
N LEU A 658 -15.71 24.87 -15.50
CA LEU A 658 -16.61 23.80 -15.90
C LEU A 658 -16.01 22.43 -15.65
N ARG A 659 -16.85 21.50 -15.22
CA ARG A 659 -16.58 20.05 -15.26
C ARG A 659 -17.54 19.40 -16.26
N LYS A 660 -17.01 18.48 -17.09
CA LYS A 660 -17.76 17.95 -18.23
C LYS A 660 -17.57 16.45 -18.38
N THR A 661 -18.61 15.74 -18.87
CA THR A 661 -18.50 14.34 -19.29
C THR A 661 -17.96 14.20 -20.71
N LYS A 662 -17.58 12.98 -21.10
CA LYS A 662 -17.02 12.60 -22.41
C LYS A 662 -17.78 13.09 -23.62
N LYS A 663 -19.06 13.30 -23.52
CA LYS A 663 -19.93 13.74 -24.65
C LYS A 663 -20.64 15.05 -24.36
N ASN A 664 -20.21 15.77 -23.31
CA ASN A 664 -20.92 16.92 -22.80
C ASN A 664 -22.42 16.62 -22.44
N GLU A 665 -22.70 15.35 -22.12
CA GLU A 665 -24.04 14.93 -21.69
C GLU A 665 -24.39 15.56 -20.34
N GLU A 666 -23.38 15.78 -19.52
CA GLU A 666 -23.46 16.54 -18.27
C GLU A 666 -22.38 17.62 -18.24
N THR A 667 -22.77 18.78 -17.78
CA THR A 667 -21.87 19.91 -17.52
C THR A 667 -22.23 20.57 -16.19
N LEU A 668 -21.21 20.77 -15.35
CA LEU A 668 -21.34 21.51 -14.10
C LEU A 668 -20.53 22.79 -14.19
N LEU A 669 -21.08 23.86 -13.65
CA LEU A 669 -20.41 25.16 -13.49
C LEU A 669 -20.12 25.36 -12.01
N PHE A 670 -18.84 25.54 -11.68
CA PHE A 670 -18.36 25.91 -10.37
C PHE A 670 -18.06 27.40 -10.34
N ILE A 671 -18.51 28.09 -9.29
CA ILE A 671 -18.14 29.47 -8.97
C ILE A 671 -17.61 29.46 -7.54
N CYS A 672 -16.35 29.85 -7.38
CA CYS A 672 -15.64 29.82 -6.11
C CYS A 672 -15.29 31.27 -5.73
N ASN A 673 -15.79 31.75 -4.61
CA ASN A 673 -15.46 33.07 -4.06
C ASN A 673 -14.60 32.89 -2.80
N PHE A 674 -13.38 33.34 -2.87
CA PHE A 674 -12.44 33.31 -1.75
C PHE A 674 -12.28 34.66 -1.05
N ASP A 675 -13.13 35.67 -1.41
CA ASP A 675 -13.22 36.96 -0.76
C ASP A 675 -14.38 37.00 0.25
N THR A 676 -14.35 37.96 1.15
CA THR A 676 -15.40 38.25 2.14
C THR A 676 -16.57 39.11 1.58
N MET A 677 -16.49 39.50 0.31
CA MET A 677 -17.51 40.34 -0.32
C MET A 677 -18.66 39.51 -0.87
N THR A 678 -19.89 40.01 -0.66
CA THR A 678 -21.10 39.49 -1.33
C THR A 678 -21.33 40.23 -2.63
N HIS A 679 -21.55 39.51 -3.72
CA HIS A 679 -21.94 40.12 -4.99
C HIS A 679 -23.41 39.78 -5.29
N GLU A 680 -24.28 40.72 -5.10
CA GLU A 680 -25.74 40.55 -5.31
C GLU A 680 -26.10 40.33 -6.77
N LYS A 681 -25.29 40.79 -7.72
CA LYS A 681 -25.46 40.66 -9.17
C LYS A 681 -24.13 40.48 -9.83
N TYR A 682 -23.66 39.24 -9.84
CA TYR A 682 -22.44 38.85 -10.53
C TYR A 682 -22.78 38.22 -11.89
N MET A 683 -22.12 38.68 -12.94
CA MET A 683 -22.34 38.22 -14.30
C MET A 683 -21.29 37.12 -14.61
N VAL A 684 -21.76 35.95 -15.03
CA VAL A 684 -20.88 34.81 -15.36
C VAL A 684 -21.16 34.35 -16.79
N GLY A 685 -20.14 34.26 -17.58
CA GLY A 685 -20.20 33.65 -18.93
C GLY A 685 -20.49 32.15 -18.85
N VAL A 686 -21.34 31.66 -19.74
CA VAL A 686 -21.77 30.25 -19.70
C VAL A 686 -21.54 29.53 -21.04
N PRO A 687 -21.35 28.19 -21.04
CA PRO A 687 -20.90 27.43 -22.21
C PRO A 687 -21.93 27.41 -23.35
N PHE A 688 -23.22 27.60 -23.06
CA PHE A 688 -24.31 27.55 -24.04
C PHE A 688 -25.56 28.27 -23.54
N ALA A 689 -26.45 28.61 -24.44
CA ALA A 689 -27.79 29.06 -24.10
C ALA A 689 -28.58 27.94 -23.39
N GLY A 690 -29.10 28.19 -22.22
CA GLY A 690 -29.74 27.13 -21.44
C GLY A 690 -30.23 27.54 -20.05
N LYS A 691 -30.47 26.53 -19.22
CA LYS A 691 -30.89 26.65 -17.83
C LYS A 691 -29.78 26.21 -16.89
N TYR A 692 -29.60 26.97 -15.80
CA TYR A 692 -28.56 26.78 -14.80
C TYR A 692 -29.22 26.71 -13.43
N LYS A 693 -29.18 25.52 -12.82
CA LYS A 693 -29.79 25.26 -11.52
C LYS A 693 -28.69 25.08 -10.48
N GLU A 694 -28.65 25.90 -9.45
CA GLU A 694 -27.78 25.69 -8.30
C GLU A 694 -28.19 24.38 -7.61
N ILE A 695 -27.20 23.45 -7.47
CA ILE A 695 -27.40 22.15 -6.87
C ILE A 695 -26.62 21.98 -5.56
N LEU A 696 -25.62 22.84 -5.32
CA LEU A 696 -24.89 22.94 -4.06
C LEU A 696 -24.39 24.37 -3.87
N ASN A 697 -24.46 24.85 -2.62
CA ASN A 697 -23.90 26.13 -2.21
C ASN A 697 -23.41 26.01 -0.76
N SER A 698 -22.13 26.25 -0.53
CA SER A 698 -21.50 26.10 0.79
C SER A 698 -21.99 27.18 1.81
N ASP A 699 -22.62 28.28 1.35
CA ASP A 699 -23.25 29.30 2.21
C ASP A 699 -24.73 28.98 2.53
N SER A 700 -25.21 27.79 2.17
CA SER A 700 -26.55 27.34 2.58
C SER A 700 -26.63 27.23 4.11
N GLN A 701 -27.80 27.60 4.68
CA GLN A 701 -28.07 27.41 6.11
C GLN A 701 -27.98 25.94 6.55
N ALA A 702 -28.23 25.00 5.63
CA ALA A 702 -28.07 23.58 5.88
C ALA A 702 -26.62 23.17 6.17
N PHE A 703 -25.65 24.03 5.88
CA PHE A 703 -24.24 23.83 6.10
C PHE A 703 -23.59 24.88 7.02
N GLY A 704 -24.41 25.65 7.75
CA GLY A 704 -23.94 26.69 8.66
C GLY A 704 -23.56 28.01 7.98
N GLY A 705 -24.01 28.24 6.75
CA GLY A 705 -23.89 29.51 6.06
C GLY A 705 -25.08 30.44 6.34
N GLU A 706 -25.04 31.64 5.78
CA GLU A 706 -26.11 32.66 5.98
C GLU A 706 -27.27 32.52 4.98
N GLY A 707 -27.23 31.55 4.05
CA GLY A 707 -28.34 31.26 3.13
C GLY A 707 -28.39 32.18 1.89
N ARG A 708 -27.27 32.72 1.44
CA ARG A 708 -27.18 33.53 0.20
C ARG A 708 -27.14 32.62 -1.03
N VAL A 709 -28.26 32.00 -1.34
CA VAL A 709 -28.39 30.97 -2.38
C VAL A 709 -29.16 31.47 -3.61
N ASN A 710 -28.97 30.80 -4.77
CA ASN A 710 -29.69 31.05 -6.01
C ASN A 710 -30.84 30.04 -6.17
N SER A 711 -31.90 30.15 -5.36
CA SER A 711 -33.02 29.20 -5.30
C SER A 711 -33.81 29.04 -6.62
N ARG A 712 -33.74 30.06 -7.52
CA ARG A 712 -34.42 30.02 -8.81
C ARG A 712 -33.48 29.59 -9.91
N VAL A 713 -33.95 28.72 -10.81
CA VAL A 713 -33.20 28.33 -12.04
C VAL A 713 -32.91 29.59 -12.86
N LYS A 714 -31.66 29.81 -13.19
CA LYS A 714 -31.24 30.94 -14.05
C LYS A 714 -31.33 30.49 -15.52
N THR A 715 -31.87 31.38 -16.35
CA THR A 715 -31.89 31.21 -17.81
C THR A 715 -30.85 32.15 -18.39
N SER A 716 -29.99 31.65 -19.26
CA SER A 716 -28.95 32.45 -19.91
C SER A 716 -29.56 33.56 -20.78
N LYS A 717 -28.81 34.63 -20.90
CA LYS A 717 -29.12 35.74 -21.77
C LYS A 717 -27.99 35.91 -22.79
N LYS A 718 -28.34 36.34 -24.01
CA LYS A 718 -27.32 36.75 -25.00
C LYS A 718 -26.69 38.06 -24.56
N LYS A 719 -25.78 37.97 -23.64
CA LYS A 719 -24.96 39.07 -23.12
C LYS A 719 -23.56 38.52 -22.90
N GLU A 720 -22.59 39.13 -23.55
CA GLU A 720 -21.19 38.70 -23.45
C GLU A 720 -20.64 38.92 -22.05
N ALA A 721 -20.02 37.86 -21.51
CA ALA A 721 -19.22 37.86 -20.28
C ALA A 721 -18.17 36.73 -20.36
N ASP A 722 -17.01 36.94 -19.78
CA ASP A 722 -15.93 35.94 -19.65
C ASP A 722 -15.60 35.28 -21.02
N GLU A 723 -15.48 36.12 -22.06
CA GLU A 723 -15.24 35.72 -23.46
C GLU A 723 -16.32 34.79 -24.08
N ARG A 724 -17.53 34.70 -23.42
CA ARG A 724 -18.66 33.87 -23.86
C ARG A 724 -19.85 34.73 -24.30
N GLN A 725 -20.59 34.26 -25.32
CA GLN A 725 -21.71 34.98 -25.88
C GLN A 725 -22.98 34.99 -25.02
N ASP A 726 -23.08 33.96 -24.17
CA ASP A 726 -24.21 33.79 -23.25
C ASP A 726 -23.75 33.92 -21.80
N SER A 727 -24.56 34.52 -20.94
CA SER A 727 -24.25 34.71 -19.54
C SER A 727 -25.47 34.56 -18.64
N ILE A 728 -25.23 34.31 -17.36
CA ILE A 728 -26.24 34.34 -16.28
C ILE A 728 -25.85 35.39 -15.23
N GLU A 729 -26.87 35.92 -14.54
CA GLU A 729 -26.68 36.79 -13.39
C GLU A 729 -27.02 36.04 -12.11
N ILE A 730 -26.03 35.90 -11.22
CA ILE A 730 -26.15 35.14 -9.98
C ILE A 730 -25.82 36.01 -8.76
N LYS A 731 -26.28 35.59 -7.59
CA LYS A 731 -25.76 36.06 -6.31
C LYS A 731 -24.55 35.20 -5.95
N VAL A 732 -23.45 35.81 -5.56
CA VAL A 732 -22.24 35.13 -5.10
C VAL A 732 -22.04 35.46 -3.62
N ALA A 733 -22.06 34.42 -2.78
CA ALA A 733 -21.84 34.55 -1.34
C ALA A 733 -20.35 34.68 -1.03
N PRO A 734 -19.97 35.30 0.11
CA PRO A 734 -18.57 35.39 0.53
C PRO A 734 -18.04 34.00 0.95
N LEU A 735 -16.74 33.76 0.80
CA LEU A 735 -16.03 32.53 1.22
C LEU A 735 -16.85 31.27 0.89
N SER A 736 -17.26 31.15 -0.37
CA SER A 736 -18.21 30.11 -0.77
C SER A 736 -17.95 29.48 -2.13
N ILE A 737 -18.45 28.24 -2.26
CA ILE A 737 -18.47 27.49 -3.51
C ILE A 737 -19.91 27.25 -3.92
N MET A 738 -20.23 27.56 -5.17
CA MET A 738 -21.53 27.30 -5.78
C MET A 738 -21.38 26.37 -6.97
N VAL A 739 -22.24 25.36 -7.06
CA VAL A 739 -22.24 24.40 -8.15
C VAL A 739 -23.58 24.46 -8.87
N PHE A 740 -23.54 24.67 -10.18
CA PHE A 740 -24.72 24.70 -11.03
C PHE A 740 -24.72 23.53 -12.01
N SER A 741 -25.84 22.85 -12.10
CA SER A 741 -26.12 21.90 -13.18
C SER A 741 -26.56 22.69 -14.42
N CYS A 742 -25.91 22.44 -15.56
CA CYS A 742 -26.10 23.17 -16.80
C CYS A 742 -26.92 22.33 -17.79
N THR A 743 -28.09 22.83 -18.21
CA THR A 743 -28.96 22.15 -19.19
C THR A 743 -29.11 23.01 -20.44
N PRO A 744 -28.67 22.56 -21.63
CA PRO A 744 -28.80 23.33 -22.85
C PRO A 744 -30.29 23.60 -23.18
N GLU A 745 -30.55 24.70 -23.85
CA GLU A 745 -31.87 24.95 -24.42
C GLU A 745 -32.12 23.94 -25.54
N GLU A 746 -33.24 23.20 -25.48
CA GLU A 746 -33.63 22.31 -26.56
C GLU A 746 -33.73 23.09 -27.86
N GLU A 747 -32.95 22.71 -28.88
CA GLU A 747 -33.17 23.25 -30.23
C GLU A 747 -34.62 22.95 -30.61
N LYS A 748 -35.48 23.97 -30.64
CA LYS A 748 -36.80 23.80 -31.20
C LYS A 748 -36.62 23.26 -32.61
N PRO A 749 -37.25 22.16 -32.99
CA PRO A 749 -37.09 21.63 -34.31
C PRO A 749 -37.50 22.73 -35.31
N ALA A 750 -36.52 23.27 -36.00
CA ALA A 750 -36.76 24.30 -37.03
C ALA A 750 -37.80 23.74 -37.98
N VAL A 751 -38.94 24.44 -38.07
CA VAL A 751 -40.03 24.06 -38.96
C VAL A 751 -39.52 24.01 -40.39
N LYS A 752 -39.05 22.83 -40.81
CA LYS A 752 -38.66 22.52 -42.19
C LYS A 752 -39.92 22.53 -43.08
N LYS A 753 -40.56 23.70 -43.32
CA LYS A 753 -41.66 23.82 -44.29
C LYS A 753 -41.28 24.61 -45.52
N ALA A 754 -40.05 25.12 -45.66
CA ALA A 754 -39.61 25.88 -46.83
C ALA A 754 -38.48 25.26 -47.67
N ALA A 755 -37.81 24.20 -47.19
CA ALA A 755 -36.65 23.64 -47.91
C ALA A 755 -36.96 22.39 -48.77
N VAL A 756 -38.12 21.73 -48.59
CA VAL A 756 -38.46 20.51 -49.32
C VAL A 756 -38.82 20.78 -50.79
N LYS A 757 -39.33 21.97 -51.13
CA LYS A 757 -39.63 22.30 -52.54
C LYS A 757 -38.47 22.78 -53.40
N LYS A 758 -37.29 23.06 -52.80
CA LYS A 758 -36.07 23.44 -53.53
C LYS A 758 -35.08 22.27 -53.72
N ALA A 759 -35.22 21.21 -52.90
CA ALA A 759 -34.29 20.08 -52.93
C ALA A 759 -34.68 19.00 -53.95
N GLU A 760 -35.94 18.96 -54.44
CA GLU A 760 -36.34 18.03 -55.49
C GLU A 760 -36.02 18.53 -56.94
N ALA A 761 -35.78 19.83 -57.09
CA ALA A 761 -35.38 20.41 -58.41
C ALA A 761 -33.87 20.36 -58.68
N GLU A 762 -33.03 20.11 -57.68
CA GLU A 762 -31.54 20.05 -57.77
C GLU A 762 -30.99 18.63 -57.81
N LYS A 763 -31.79 17.60 -57.57
CA LYS A 763 -31.33 16.19 -57.56
C LYS A 763 -31.10 15.59 -58.94
N THR A 764 -31.40 16.29 -60.00
CA THR A 764 -31.24 15.81 -61.40
C THR A 764 -29.99 16.31 -62.13
N LYS A 765 -29.11 17.11 -61.49
CA LYS A 765 -27.85 17.58 -62.07
C LYS A 765 -26.68 17.62 -61.10
N ALA A 766 -26.29 16.53 -60.52
CA ALA A 766 -24.99 16.45 -59.91
C ALA A 766 -24.33 15.09 -60.21
N ALA A 767 -23.48 15.13 -61.21
CA ALA A 767 -22.64 14.02 -61.61
C ALA A 767 -21.59 13.68 -60.56
N ARG A 768 -21.29 12.39 -60.44
CA ARG A 768 -20.31 11.75 -59.56
C ARG A 768 -18.97 12.47 -59.48
N PRO A 769 -18.36 12.71 -58.31
CA PRO A 769 -16.98 13.19 -58.23
C PRO A 769 -16.02 12.07 -58.62
N SER A 770 -15.16 12.34 -59.56
CA SER A 770 -14.24 11.40 -60.15
C SER A 770 -13.19 10.82 -59.16
N VAL A 771 -12.97 9.52 -59.29
CA VAL A 771 -11.95 8.68 -58.59
C VAL A 771 -10.53 9.28 -58.59
N LYS A 772 -10.26 10.28 -59.45
CA LYS A 772 -8.95 10.99 -59.54
C LYS A 772 -8.62 11.85 -58.32
N LYS A 773 -9.59 12.41 -57.57
CA LYS A 773 -9.30 13.26 -56.38
C LYS A 773 -8.92 12.43 -55.15
N LEU A 774 -9.49 11.25 -54.96
CA LEU A 774 -9.11 10.33 -53.85
C LEU A 774 -7.74 9.68 -54.12
N ARG A 775 -7.40 9.33 -55.36
CA ARG A 775 -6.05 8.84 -55.71
C ARG A 775 -4.94 9.88 -55.43
N ARG A 776 -5.20 11.17 -55.75
CA ARG A 776 -4.21 12.25 -55.44
C ARG A 776 -3.97 12.47 -53.94
N LYS A 777 -5.00 12.37 -53.08
CA LYS A 777 -4.82 12.49 -51.61
C LYS A 777 -4.07 11.27 -51.02
N ARG A 778 -4.35 10.04 -51.53
CA ARG A 778 -3.60 8.83 -51.12
C ARG A 778 -2.12 8.87 -51.56
N LEU A 779 -1.82 9.39 -52.74
CA LEU A 779 -0.45 9.51 -53.24
C LEU A 779 0.36 10.58 -52.44
N LYS A 780 -0.26 11.71 -52.06
CA LYS A 780 0.40 12.73 -51.21
C LYS A 780 0.73 12.19 -49.83
N ARG A 781 -0.18 11.44 -49.20
CA ARG A 781 0.08 10.78 -47.89
C ARG A 781 1.18 9.69 -47.98
N LYS A 782 1.22 8.90 -49.08
CA LYS A 782 2.31 7.93 -49.28
C LYS A 782 3.68 8.59 -49.44
N LYS A 783 3.77 9.69 -50.21
CA LYS A 783 5.04 10.44 -50.38
C LYS A 783 5.50 11.12 -49.10
N GLN A 784 4.59 11.61 -48.25
CA GLN A 784 4.96 12.16 -46.95
C GLN A 784 5.48 11.08 -45.98
N ARG A 785 4.87 9.89 -45.95
CA ARG A 785 5.35 8.76 -45.15
C ARG A 785 6.74 8.25 -45.59
N GLN A 786 6.99 8.21 -46.92
CA GLN A 786 8.32 7.83 -47.43
C GLN A 786 9.42 8.85 -47.08
N LYS A 787 9.11 10.15 -47.13
CA LYS A 787 10.07 11.21 -46.71
C LYS A 787 10.39 11.15 -45.23
N SER A 788 9.39 10.84 -44.38
CA SER A 788 9.58 10.67 -42.93
C SER A 788 10.46 9.45 -42.61
N LEU A 789 10.25 8.33 -43.31
CA LEU A 789 11.06 7.11 -43.15
C LEU A 789 12.53 7.31 -43.63
N GLN A 790 12.73 8.06 -44.73
CA GLN A 790 14.11 8.40 -45.18
C GLN A 790 14.84 9.29 -44.17
N ARG A 791 14.16 10.29 -43.55
CA ARG A 791 14.74 11.13 -42.49
C ARG A 791 15.11 10.33 -41.23
N LYS A 792 14.27 9.35 -40.84
CA LYS A 792 14.58 8.43 -39.72
C LYS A 792 15.79 7.54 -40.04
N LYS A 793 15.92 7.02 -41.26
CA LYS A 793 17.10 6.23 -41.68
C LYS A 793 18.38 7.06 -41.70
N GLN A 794 18.33 8.33 -42.15
CA GLN A 794 19.51 9.23 -42.14
C GLN A 794 19.93 9.59 -40.69
N ARG A 795 18.99 9.85 -39.80
CA ARG A 795 19.27 10.05 -38.36
C ARG A 795 19.95 8.85 -37.72
N ARG A 796 19.44 7.62 -37.99
CA ARG A 796 20.10 6.38 -37.50
C ARG A 796 21.54 6.22 -38.02
N LYS A 797 21.79 6.48 -39.29
CA LYS A 797 23.15 6.41 -39.85
C LYS A 797 24.10 7.48 -39.25
N SER A 798 23.61 8.67 -38.94
CA SER A 798 24.40 9.71 -38.29
C SER A 798 24.76 9.40 -36.85
N LEU A 799 23.82 8.77 -36.11
CA LEU A 799 24.05 8.28 -34.74
C LEU A 799 25.05 7.11 -34.71
N GLN A 800 24.97 6.18 -35.65
CA GLN A 800 25.95 5.11 -35.78
C GLN A 800 27.38 5.63 -36.08
N ARG A 801 27.52 6.63 -36.96
CA ARG A 801 28.81 7.27 -37.24
C ARG A 801 29.35 8.07 -36.04
N LYS A 802 28.49 8.68 -35.20
CA LYS A 802 28.94 9.32 -33.96
C LYS A 802 29.39 8.27 -32.92
N LYS A 803 28.68 7.13 -32.79
CA LYS A 803 29.13 6.04 -31.92
C LYS A 803 30.44 5.39 -32.37
N GLN A 804 30.68 5.25 -33.67
CA GLN A 804 31.97 4.75 -34.19
C GLN A 804 33.12 5.72 -33.96
N ARG A 805 32.91 7.02 -34.14
CA ARG A 805 33.92 8.08 -33.83
C ARG A 805 34.23 8.21 -32.34
N TRP A 806 33.25 7.87 -31.48
CA TRP A 806 33.48 7.85 -30.03
C TRP A 806 34.32 6.64 -29.58
N LYS A 807 34.04 5.45 -30.16
CA LYS A 807 34.84 4.24 -29.90
C LYS A 807 36.25 4.25 -30.47
N SER A 808 36.56 5.12 -31.41
CA SER A 808 37.94 5.27 -31.97
C SER A 808 38.76 6.38 -31.26
N ARG A 809 38.23 6.99 -30.20
CA ARG A 809 38.88 8.01 -29.36
C ARG A 809 39.08 7.55 -27.92
N GLN A 810 38.66 6.33 -27.58
CA GLN A 810 39.11 5.58 -26.43
C GLN A 810 40.09 4.50 -26.90
#